data_2a8b0f85a2281c753c5e21c26d5a2007
#
_entry.id   2a8b0f85a2281c753c5e21c26d5a2007
#
_cell.length_a   1.000
_cell.length_b   1.000
_cell.length_c   1.000
_cell.angle_alpha   90.00
_cell.angle_beta   90.00
_cell.angle_gamma   90.00
#
_symmetry.space_group_name_H-M   'P 1'
#
loop_
_entity.id
_entity.type
_entity.pdbx_description
1 polymer ?
#
loop_
_entity_poly.entity_id
_entity_poly.type
_entity_poly.pdbx_seq_one_letter_code
_entity_poly.pdbx_strand_id
1 'polypeptide(L)'
;MGWLPSPTKIRCRTGNCSSDRIWLSAIRPEQQSGNQLGVLMQKRVYDEQTTADSLTWLTRIYGADAAERWHAEFMRIFERFASAMAAEPPGTTAVEVSDLDAHSAILITYGDSIRDHSGDGSDPVPLEVLLRFLRDYVGSAISTVHILPCYPSSSDDGFSVVDPFQVDASLGTWDDIEDLTGYYRLMLDFVANHLSVSNEWIRRFLDGDPQFADFAITMEENEDLKAVFRPRLHPLLTPLETPNGIRRLWTTFSADQIDLNYHNPHVLLRMTEVLLSYIRHGASIIRLDAVAFIWKELGSACIHHHKTHLIIQYLRWILDTFAPGRLIITETNVPHLDNISYFGDGSNEASLVYNFPLPPLVLHTFLAQDATCLADWLSSLSLPSDKVAFFNFLSSHDGIGLVPVRDLLPQQAIGALADHVVSQGGFISRKINPDGSSSPYELNINYFSALGGMVADEPQSSHIDRFVAATAIMLCLQGIPGVYIHSLLGSANWEDAPHLASHPRKINREKLDYHMLCAQLDDPLSRRSQILSRYLQLLHIRRSEPALQTTSAQKVLDSGCTGVLALLRIPPAPSSVVLCLVNVTATSQILDSEHLFGQVPAAGSDTSPSRWQNLLAGYDGFAQVEFHTPSDGRSEIVLAPYGVVLLKQCL
;
A
#
# COMPACT_ATOMS: atom_id res chain seq x y z
N MET A 1 -12.05 7.43 -42.37
CA MET A 1 -10.87 6.75 -42.94
C MET A 1 -9.65 7.57 -42.56
N GLY A 2 -8.95 7.19 -41.52
CA GLY A 2 -7.71 7.82 -41.07
C GLY A 2 -6.97 6.80 -40.20
N TRP A 3 -5.92 6.25 -40.73
CA TRP A 3 -5.10 5.19 -40.15
C TRP A 3 -4.40 5.67 -38.90
N LEU A 4 -4.55 4.95 -37.79
CA LEU A 4 -3.66 5.01 -36.62
C LEU A 4 -2.50 4.03 -36.86
N PRO A 5 -1.24 4.40 -36.60
CA PRO A 5 -0.10 3.51 -36.77
C PRO A 5 -0.02 2.50 -35.62
N SER A 6 0.28 1.24 -36.01
CA SER A 6 0.62 0.15 -35.09
C SER A 6 1.89 0.47 -34.28
N PRO A 7 2.06 -0.06 -33.05
CA PRO A 7 3.23 0.17 -32.22
C PRO A 7 4.47 -0.45 -32.85
N THR A 8 5.39 0.39 -33.26
CA THR A 8 6.68 0.02 -33.84
C THR A 8 7.64 -0.43 -32.72
N LYS A 9 8.26 -1.56 -32.96
CA LYS A 9 9.34 -2.19 -32.19
C LYS A 9 10.37 -1.18 -31.69
N ILE A 10 10.55 -1.05 -30.38
CA ILE A 10 11.68 -0.34 -29.78
C ILE A 10 12.90 -1.26 -29.88
N ARG A 11 13.83 -0.90 -30.77
CA ARG A 11 15.17 -1.50 -30.86
C ARG A 11 16.12 -0.67 -30.00
N CYS A 12 16.75 -1.27 -29.02
CA CYS A 12 17.97 -0.74 -28.40
C CYS A 12 19.04 -0.56 -29.49
N ARG A 13 19.46 0.69 -29.71
CA ARG A 13 20.70 1.01 -30.43
C ARG A 13 21.62 1.76 -29.46
N THR A 14 22.75 1.17 -29.18
CA THR A 14 23.94 1.86 -28.70
C THR A 14 24.39 2.90 -29.74
N GLY A 15 24.41 4.17 -29.36
CA GLY A 15 25.01 5.22 -30.18
C GLY A 15 24.17 6.50 -30.25
N ASN A 16 24.77 7.58 -29.75
CA ASN A 16 24.39 9.00 -29.87
C ASN A 16 23.21 9.35 -30.77
N CYS A 17 22.13 9.84 -30.21
CA CYS A 17 21.13 10.57 -30.97
C CYS A 17 20.69 11.83 -30.19
N SER A 18 21.18 12.97 -30.67
CA SER A 18 20.85 14.33 -30.23
C SER A 18 19.59 14.82 -30.97
N SER A 19 18.38 14.36 -30.64
CA SER A 19 17.16 14.91 -31.24
C SER A 19 15.84 14.71 -30.46
N ASP A 20 15.85 14.26 -29.21
CA ASP A 20 14.62 14.01 -28.43
C ASP A 20 14.32 15.06 -27.33
N ARG A 21 14.68 16.33 -27.58
CA ARG A 21 14.37 17.44 -26.65
C ARG A 21 12.96 18.02 -26.76
N ILE A 22 12.05 17.46 -27.53
CA ILE A 22 10.74 18.10 -27.82
C ILE A 22 9.59 17.57 -26.93
N TRP A 23 9.75 16.44 -26.25
CA TRP A 23 8.68 15.89 -25.36
C TRP A 23 8.85 16.21 -23.86
N LEU A 24 9.97 16.81 -23.46
CA LEU A 24 10.27 17.14 -22.06
C LEU A 24 9.82 18.52 -21.60
N SER A 25 9.23 19.35 -22.47
CA SER A 25 8.81 20.72 -22.11
C SER A 25 7.37 20.84 -21.56
N ALA A 26 6.62 19.76 -21.46
CA ALA A 26 5.21 19.81 -21.04
C ALA A 26 4.93 19.38 -19.59
N ILE A 27 5.95 18.95 -18.82
CA ILE A 27 5.75 18.53 -17.42
C ILE A 27 6.88 19.13 -16.55
N ARG A 28 6.99 20.44 -16.52
CA ARG A 28 7.58 21.16 -15.39
C ARG A 28 6.48 22.01 -14.79
N PRO A 29 5.98 21.71 -13.57
CA PRO A 29 5.18 22.65 -12.83
C PRO A 29 6.05 23.88 -12.56
N GLU A 30 5.50 25.06 -12.78
CA GLU A 30 6.18 26.34 -12.59
C GLU A 30 6.77 26.46 -11.18
N GLN A 31 8.05 26.77 -11.08
CA GLN A 31 8.78 27.06 -9.83
C GLN A 31 8.19 28.21 -8.98
N GLN A 32 7.11 28.84 -9.43
CA GLN A 32 6.45 29.94 -8.73
C GLN A 32 5.57 29.51 -7.54
N SER A 33 5.16 28.23 -7.45
CA SER A 33 4.29 27.77 -6.36
C SER A 33 5.02 27.49 -5.03
N GLY A 34 6.30 27.13 -5.07
CA GLY A 34 7.09 26.78 -3.87
C GLY A 34 7.32 27.95 -2.91
N ASN A 35 7.58 29.14 -3.44
CA ASN A 35 7.83 30.34 -2.61
C ASN A 35 6.55 30.84 -1.91
N GLN A 36 5.38 30.65 -2.53
CA GLN A 36 4.10 31.00 -1.91
C GLN A 36 3.73 30.09 -0.74
N LEU A 37 4.05 28.80 -0.84
CA LEU A 37 3.80 27.83 0.22
C LEU A 37 4.65 28.11 1.47
N GLY A 38 5.95 28.38 1.31
CA GLY A 38 6.84 28.74 2.42
C GLY A 38 6.41 30.00 3.16
N VAL A 39 6.00 31.07 2.41
CA VAL A 39 5.48 32.29 3.00
C VAL A 39 4.15 32.05 3.73
N LEU A 40 3.29 31.19 3.19
CA LEU A 40 2.01 30.84 3.82
C LEU A 40 2.26 30.07 5.13
N MET A 41 3.19 29.14 5.13
CA MET A 41 3.58 28.37 6.33
C MET A 41 4.17 29.27 7.43
N GLN A 42 5.05 30.21 7.09
CA GLN A 42 5.57 31.17 8.05
C GLN A 42 4.45 31.98 8.70
N LYS A 43 3.47 32.47 7.94
CA LYS A 43 2.31 33.17 8.50
C LYS A 43 1.50 32.29 9.44
N ARG A 44 1.32 31.00 9.11
CA ARG A 44 0.55 30.07 9.94
C ARG A 44 1.23 29.75 11.26
N VAL A 45 2.57 29.65 11.32
CA VAL A 45 3.30 29.37 12.57
C VAL A 45 3.11 30.49 13.58
N TYR A 46 3.00 31.75 13.12
CA TYR A 46 2.81 32.92 13.99
C TYR A 46 1.33 33.30 14.16
N ASP A 47 0.41 32.47 13.65
CA ASP A 47 -1.02 32.67 13.86
C ASP A 47 -1.42 32.26 15.28
N GLU A 48 -2.15 33.14 15.98
CA GLU A 48 -2.64 32.88 17.33
C GLU A 48 -3.51 31.62 17.38
N GLN A 49 -4.28 31.33 16.33
CA GLN A 49 -5.12 30.12 16.23
C GLN A 49 -4.26 28.86 16.21
N THR A 50 -3.23 28.81 15.38
CA THR A 50 -2.30 27.65 15.30
C THR A 50 -1.62 27.38 16.63
N THR A 51 -1.22 28.45 17.33
CA THR A 51 -0.63 28.36 18.68
C THR A 51 -1.64 27.77 19.68
N ALA A 52 -2.87 28.27 19.69
CA ALA A 52 -3.94 27.78 20.56
C ALA A 52 -4.33 26.33 20.23
N ASP A 53 -4.41 25.96 18.96
CA ASP A 53 -4.72 24.60 18.51
C ASP A 53 -3.62 23.62 18.94
N SER A 54 -2.35 23.98 18.77
CA SER A 54 -1.21 23.17 19.23
C SER A 54 -1.28 22.87 20.72
N LEU A 55 -1.53 23.90 21.55
CA LEU A 55 -1.70 23.73 22.98
C LEU A 55 -2.90 22.86 23.32
N THR A 56 -4.00 23.02 22.59
CA THR A 56 -5.22 22.23 22.76
C THR A 56 -4.96 20.74 22.46
N TRP A 57 -4.25 20.42 21.39
CA TRP A 57 -3.89 19.04 21.06
C TRP A 57 -3.00 18.41 22.13
N LEU A 58 -1.96 19.11 22.58
CA LEU A 58 -1.07 18.61 23.62
C LEU A 58 -1.83 18.42 24.95
N THR A 59 -2.76 19.31 25.28
CA THR A 59 -3.62 19.19 26.46
C THR A 59 -4.53 17.96 26.38
N ARG A 60 -5.12 17.68 25.23
CA ARG A 60 -5.94 16.48 25.02
C ARG A 60 -5.14 15.18 25.17
N ILE A 61 -3.87 15.17 24.73
CA ILE A 61 -3.01 13.99 24.79
C ILE A 61 -2.42 13.82 26.20
N TYR A 62 -1.86 14.86 26.78
CA TYR A 62 -1.00 14.80 27.98
C TYR A 62 -1.55 15.48 29.22
N GLY A 63 -2.63 16.26 29.13
CA GLY A 63 -3.14 17.12 30.17
C GLY A 63 -2.45 18.51 30.20
N ALA A 64 -3.05 19.48 30.91
CA ALA A 64 -2.66 20.88 30.84
C ALA A 64 -1.22 21.13 31.28
N ASP A 65 -0.80 20.57 32.45
CA ASP A 65 0.53 20.81 33.01
C ASP A 65 1.67 20.34 32.11
N ALA A 66 1.51 19.18 31.45
CA ALA A 66 2.50 18.68 30.51
C ALA A 66 2.47 19.48 29.19
N ALA A 67 1.29 19.83 28.71
CA ALA A 67 1.12 20.65 27.50
C ALA A 67 1.82 22.03 27.67
N GLU A 68 1.60 22.74 28.75
CA GLU A 68 2.24 24.04 29.01
C GLU A 68 3.78 23.94 29.04
N ARG A 69 4.32 22.87 29.65
CA ARG A 69 5.78 22.67 29.71
C ARG A 69 6.41 22.40 28.34
N TRP A 70 5.72 21.68 27.47
CA TRP A 70 6.30 21.20 26.19
C TRP A 70 5.91 22.05 24.99
N HIS A 71 4.84 22.85 25.08
CA HIS A 71 4.28 23.60 23.96
C HIS A 71 5.32 24.47 23.23
N ALA A 72 6.18 25.18 23.96
CA ALA A 72 7.21 26.02 23.38
C ALA A 72 8.21 25.22 22.51
N GLU A 73 8.54 23.97 22.90
CA GLU A 73 9.43 23.10 22.12
C GLU A 73 8.77 22.66 20.83
N PHE A 74 7.47 22.29 20.87
CA PHE A 74 6.72 21.97 19.65
C PHE A 74 6.63 23.16 18.69
N MET A 75 6.34 24.35 19.21
CA MET A 75 6.31 25.57 18.37
C MET A 75 7.67 25.86 17.71
N ARG A 76 8.80 25.66 18.41
CA ARG A 76 10.14 25.81 17.80
C ARG A 76 10.39 24.84 16.65
N ILE A 77 9.86 23.61 16.73
CA ILE A 77 9.98 22.65 15.61
C ILE A 77 9.21 23.17 14.41
N PHE A 78 7.97 23.65 14.59
CA PHE A 78 7.16 24.20 13.51
C PHE A 78 7.81 25.45 12.88
N GLU A 79 8.40 26.32 13.68
CA GLU A 79 9.15 27.50 13.21
C GLU A 79 10.37 27.10 12.34
N ARG A 80 11.15 26.12 12.81
CA ARG A 80 12.29 25.60 12.03
C ARG A 80 11.86 24.99 10.71
N PHE A 81 10.80 24.18 10.75
CA PHE A 81 10.24 23.56 9.55
C PHE A 81 9.75 24.60 8.56
N ALA A 82 8.92 25.57 8.99
CA ALA A 82 8.41 26.61 8.13
C ALA A 82 9.54 27.47 7.52
N SER A 83 10.60 27.75 8.29
CA SER A 83 11.77 28.49 7.80
C SER A 83 12.55 27.69 6.76
N ALA A 84 12.73 26.38 6.96
CA ALA A 84 13.39 25.52 6.00
C ALA A 84 12.59 25.39 4.70
N MET A 85 11.27 25.21 4.78
CA MET A 85 10.39 25.15 3.61
C MET A 85 10.32 26.45 2.82
N ALA A 86 10.52 27.61 3.48
CA ALA A 86 10.58 28.90 2.81
C ALA A 86 11.91 29.11 2.08
N ALA A 87 13.01 28.56 2.60
CA ALA A 87 14.33 28.67 2.01
C ALA A 87 14.52 27.70 0.82
N GLU A 88 14.04 26.47 0.96
CA GLU A 88 14.17 25.39 -0.01
C GLU A 88 12.83 24.66 -0.14
N PRO A 89 11.88 25.16 -0.92
CA PRO A 89 10.61 24.48 -1.09
C PRO A 89 10.82 23.17 -1.88
N PRO A 90 10.20 22.05 -1.44
CA PRO A 90 10.29 20.79 -2.17
C PRO A 90 9.75 20.95 -3.59
N GLY A 91 10.36 20.26 -4.54
CA GLY A 91 9.98 20.31 -5.97
C GLY A 91 8.59 19.74 -6.30
N THR A 92 7.86 19.25 -5.30
CA THR A 92 6.54 18.66 -5.48
C THR A 92 5.42 19.69 -5.32
N THR A 93 4.52 19.75 -6.29
CA THR A 93 3.24 20.46 -6.16
C THR A 93 2.44 19.90 -4.99
N ALA A 94 1.94 20.79 -4.13
CA ALA A 94 0.95 20.40 -3.13
C ALA A 94 -0.26 19.78 -3.86
N VAL A 95 -0.60 18.55 -3.50
CA VAL A 95 -1.83 17.90 -3.98
C VAL A 95 -2.93 18.31 -3.01
N GLU A 96 -4.02 18.87 -3.51
CA GLU A 96 -5.19 19.11 -2.65
C GLU A 96 -5.75 17.76 -2.18
N VAL A 97 -6.22 17.70 -0.94
CA VAL A 97 -6.81 16.47 -0.33
C VAL A 97 -8.02 15.97 -1.12
N SER A 98 -8.67 16.84 -1.89
CA SER A 98 -9.74 16.48 -2.82
C SER A 98 -9.29 15.66 -4.02
N ASP A 99 -7.97 15.49 -4.23
CA ASP A 99 -7.44 14.83 -5.43
C ASP A 99 -6.93 13.39 -5.14
N LEU A 100 -7.77 12.59 -4.47
CA LEU A 100 -7.51 11.14 -4.33
C LEU A 100 -7.37 10.47 -5.70
N ASP A 101 -8.02 11.00 -6.74
CA ASP A 101 -7.97 10.49 -8.11
C ASP A 101 -6.61 10.76 -8.79
N ALA A 102 -5.83 11.73 -8.30
CA ALA A 102 -4.45 11.93 -8.73
C ALA A 102 -3.53 10.75 -8.39
N HIS A 103 -3.93 9.93 -7.42
CA HIS A 103 -3.23 8.71 -7.02
C HIS A 103 -3.83 7.48 -7.73
N SER A 104 -3.69 7.40 -9.05
CA SER A 104 -4.30 6.33 -9.86
C SER A 104 -3.82 4.93 -9.47
N ALA A 105 -2.55 4.79 -9.05
CA ALA A 105 -1.96 3.58 -8.47
C ALA A 105 -0.68 3.91 -7.71
N ILE A 106 -0.40 3.18 -6.64
CA ILE A 106 0.80 3.29 -5.81
C ILE A 106 1.63 2.02 -5.97
N LEU A 107 2.88 2.16 -6.43
CA LEU A 107 3.84 1.07 -6.46
C LEU A 107 4.49 0.90 -5.08
N ILE A 108 4.45 -0.30 -4.52
CA ILE A 108 5.13 -0.66 -3.27
C ILE A 108 6.45 -1.35 -3.64
N THR A 109 7.58 -0.84 -3.16
CA THR A 109 8.90 -1.39 -3.47
C THR A 109 9.93 -1.06 -2.39
N TYR A 110 10.94 -1.91 -2.22
CA TYR A 110 12.18 -1.51 -1.57
C TYR A 110 13.05 -0.70 -2.54
N GLY A 111 13.87 0.18 -2.03
CA GLY A 111 14.82 0.95 -2.84
C GLY A 111 15.78 0.06 -3.63
N ASP A 112 16.05 -1.15 -3.13
CA ASP A 112 16.95 -2.14 -3.71
C ASP A 112 16.25 -3.39 -4.27
N SER A 113 14.96 -3.32 -4.57
CA SER A 113 14.25 -4.45 -5.21
C SER A 113 14.87 -4.83 -6.55
N ILE A 114 15.53 -3.88 -7.20
CA ILE A 114 16.28 -4.09 -8.44
C ILE A 114 17.70 -3.56 -8.22
N ARG A 115 18.70 -4.37 -8.52
CA ARG A 115 20.13 -4.04 -8.39
C ARG A 115 20.83 -4.21 -9.72
N ASP A 116 21.77 -3.34 -10.00
CA ASP A 116 22.65 -3.43 -11.18
C ASP A 116 24.06 -3.74 -10.72
N HIS A 117 24.57 -4.91 -11.09
CA HIS A 117 25.94 -5.35 -10.78
C HIS A 117 26.78 -5.27 -12.05
N SER A 118 27.38 -4.12 -12.31
CA SER A 118 28.24 -3.88 -13.47
C SER A 118 29.52 -4.72 -13.46
N GLY A 119 29.93 -5.22 -12.29
CA GLY A 119 31.08 -6.11 -12.12
C GLY A 119 32.43 -5.41 -12.20
N ASP A 120 32.50 -4.10 -12.46
CA ASP A 120 33.73 -3.29 -12.51
C ASP A 120 33.96 -2.43 -11.26
N GLY A 121 33.05 -2.55 -10.26
CA GLY A 121 33.11 -1.81 -8.99
C GLY A 121 32.57 -0.39 -9.05
N SER A 122 31.90 0.00 -10.15
CA SER A 122 31.18 1.26 -10.31
C SER A 122 29.67 1.05 -10.34
N ASP A 123 29.16 0.09 -9.53
CA ASP A 123 27.75 -0.21 -9.48
C ASP A 123 26.94 1.04 -9.11
N PRO A 124 25.91 1.40 -9.88
CA PRO A 124 25.04 2.52 -9.53
C PRO A 124 24.27 2.22 -8.26
N VAL A 125 23.91 3.26 -7.50
CA VAL A 125 23.15 3.06 -6.28
C VAL A 125 21.73 2.52 -6.60
N PRO A 126 21.16 1.66 -5.77
CA PRO A 126 19.88 1.00 -6.06
C PRO A 126 18.72 1.95 -6.38
N LEU A 127 18.64 3.11 -5.72
CA LEU A 127 17.59 4.11 -6.00
C LEU A 127 17.68 4.68 -7.43
N GLU A 128 18.89 4.90 -7.97
CA GLU A 128 19.06 5.29 -9.37
C GLU A 128 18.62 4.18 -10.33
N VAL A 129 18.94 2.91 -10.00
CA VAL A 129 18.52 1.75 -10.79
C VAL A 129 17.00 1.61 -10.79
N LEU A 130 16.37 1.80 -9.64
CA LEU A 130 14.92 1.79 -9.51
C LEU A 130 14.28 2.89 -10.37
N LEU A 131 14.76 4.13 -10.28
CA LEU A 131 14.23 5.24 -11.09
C LEU A 131 14.39 4.96 -12.58
N ARG A 132 15.56 4.46 -13.02
CA ARG A 132 15.80 4.06 -14.42
C ARG A 132 14.79 3.01 -14.87
N PHE A 133 14.61 1.94 -14.09
CA PHE A 133 13.64 0.89 -14.39
C PHE A 133 12.21 1.44 -14.50
N LEU A 134 11.79 2.27 -13.56
CA LEU A 134 10.45 2.85 -13.55
C LEU A 134 10.18 3.72 -14.79
N ARG A 135 11.17 4.49 -15.22
CA ARG A 135 11.05 5.33 -16.42
C ARG A 135 10.99 4.52 -17.71
N ASP A 136 11.80 3.46 -17.79
CA ASP A 136 11.97 2.69 -19.03
C ASP A 136 10.84 1.68 -19.27
N TYR A 137 10.30 1.09 -18.18
CA TYR A 137 9.34 -0.02 -18.29
C TYR A 137 7.94 0.29 -17.73
N VAL A 138 7.80 1.21 -16.79
CA VAL A 138 6.52 1.46 -16.09
C VAL A 138 5.88 2.78 -16.52
N GLY A 139 6.68 3.83 -16.63
CA GLY A 139 6.24 5.15 -17.07
C GLY A 139 5.11 5.72 -16.21
N SER A 140 4.13 6.30 -16.87
CA SER A 140 3.00 6.97 -16.21
C SER A 140 1.86 6.03 -15.77
N ALA A 141 2.01 4.71 -15.91
CA ALA A 141 1.01 3.74 -15.44
C ALA A 141 0.86 3.78 -13.90
N ILE A 142 1.93 4.14 -13.20
CA ILE A 142 1.98 4.38 -11.76
C ILE A 142 2.11 5.89 -11.52
N SER A 143 1.39 6.42 -10.54
CA SER A 143 1.43 7.84 -10.16
C SER A 143 2.26 8.12 -8.91
N THR A 144 2.40 7.13 -8.03
CA THR A 144 3.04 7.25 -6.73
C THR A 144 3.94 6.06 -6.47
N VAL A 145 5.12 6.29 -5.91
CA VAL A 145 6.04 5.24 -5.47
C VAL A 145 6.11 5.24 -3.94
N HIS A 146 5.76 4.12 -3.35
CA HIS A 146 6.00 3.82 -1.94
C HIS A 146 7.35 3.13 -1.80
N ILE A 147 8.33 3.86 -1.30
CA ILE A 147 9.63 3.31 -0.93
C ILE A 147 9.50 2.81 0.51
N LEU A 148 9.57 1.49 0.68
CA LEU A 148 9.63 0.83 1.99
C LEU A 148 10.85 1.32 2.77
N PRO A 149 10.94 1.17 4.10
CA PRO A 149 11.92 1.88 4.90
C PRO A 149 13.33 1.85 4.30
N CYS A 150 13.78 3.00 3.87
CA CYS A 150 15.07 3.22 3.21
C CYS A 150 16.13 3.79 4.16
N TYR A 151 15.85 3.77 5.44
CA TYR A 151 16.71 4.32 6.50
C TYR A 151 17.73 3.30 6.98
N PRO A 152 18.88 3.72 7.57
CA PRO A 152 19.76 2.80 8.27
C PRO A 152 19.01 1.97 9.28
N SER A 153 19.13 0.66 9.20
CA SER A 153 18.38 -0.29 10.01
C SER A 153 19.25 -1.45 10.46
N SER A 154 18.87 -2.12 11.54
CA SER A 154 19.61 -3.25 12.10
C SER A 154 18.98 -4.60 11.76
N SER A 155 17.67 -4.62 11.47
CA SER A 155 16.94 -5.86 11.16
C SER A 155 15.61 -5.59 10.46
N ASP A 156 14.84 -6.65 10.17
CA ASP A 156 13.50 -6.65 9.58
C ASP A 156 13.41 -5.87 8.26
N ASP A 157 14.48 -5.97 7.43
CA ASP A 157 14.56 -5.36 6.09
C ASP A 157 14.11 -3.86 6.09
N GLY A 158 14.60 -3.08 7.07
CA GLY A 158 14.35 -1.64 7.16
C GLY A 158 13.45 -1.22 8.34
N PHE A 159 12.61 -2.10 8.88
CA PHE A 159 11.65 -1.72 9.92
C PHE A 159 12.23 -1.62 11.34
N SER A 160 13.49 -1.98 11.57
CA SER A 160 14.21 -1.72 12.80
C SER A 160 15.14 -0.51 12.62
N VAL A 161 14.56 0.70 12.65
CA VAL A 161 15.21 1.95 12.23
C VAL A 161 16.28 2.39 13.21
N VAL A 162 17.52 2.58 12.72
CA VAL A 162 18.66 3.09 13.49
C VAL A 162 18.71 4.62 13.44
N ASP A 163 18.51 5.22 12.26
CA ASP A 163 18.43 6.68 12.10
C ASP A 163 17.33 7.04 11.11
N PRO A 164 16.23 7.66 11.57
CA PRO A 164 15.12 8.02 10.68
C PRO A 164 15.39 9.27 9.82
N PHE A 165 16.50 9.98 10.03
CA PHE A 165 16.83 11.20 9.28
C PHE A 165 17.78 10.95 8.11
N GLN A 166 18.33 9.76 7.97
CA GLN A 166 19.29 9.41 6.92
C GLN A 166 18.69 8.38 5.97
N VAL A 167 19.12 8.41 4.72
CA VAL A 167 18.95 7.28 3.81
C VAL A 167 20.10 6.30 4.03
N ASP A 168 19.84 5.00 4.00
CA ASP A 168 20.90 3.98 4.07
C ASP A 168 21.85 4.16 2.91
N ALA A 169 23.15 4.35 3.21
CA ALA A 169 24.17 4.61 2.21
C ALA A 169 24.31 3.49 1.16
N SER A 170 23.84 2.28 1.48
CA SER A 170 23.82 1.18 0.51
C SER A 170 22.69 1.30 -0.51
N LEU A 171 21.69 2.17 -0.28
CA LEU A 171 20.58 2.45 -1.18
C LEU A 171 20.79 3.71 -2.01
N GLY A 172 21.42 4.73 -1.42
CA GLY A 172 21.65 6.05 -2.00
C GLY A 172 21.57 7.17 -0.97
N THR A 173 21.04 8.31 -1.37
CA THR A 173 20.93 9.54 -0.58
C THR A 173 19.52 10.12 -0.65
N TRP A 174 19.26 11.19 0.10
CA TRP A 174 18.02 11.96 -0.06
C TRP A 174 17.91 12.59 -1.45
N ASP A 175 19.02 12.96 -2.09
CA ASP A 175 19.00 13.52 -3.45
C ASP A 175 18.44 12.49 -4.45
N ASP A 176 18.79 11.21 -4.33
CA ASP A 176 18.25 10.14 -5.17
C ASP A 176 16.74 9.93 -4.95
N ILE A 177 16.26 10.09 -3.72
CA ILE A 177 14.83 10.05 -3.41
C ILE A 177 14.11 11.28 -3.96
N GLU A 178 14.72 12.46 -3.86
CA GLU A 178 14.16 13.71 -4.40
C GLU A 178 14.11 13.67 -5.93
N ASP A 179 15.07 13.03 -6.60
CA ASP A 179 15.03 12.79 -8.04
C ASP A 179 13.81 11.97 -8.47
N LEU A 180 13.40 10.97 -7.66
CA LEU A 180 12.15 10.24 -7.88
C LEU A 180 10.93 11.17 -7.85
N THR A 181 10.94 12.21 -7.00
CA THR A 181 9.81 13.16 -6.89
C THR A 181 9.61 14.00 -8.14
N GLY A 182 10.62 14.12 -9.00
CA GLY A 182 10.50 14.76 -10.31
C GLY A 182 9.61 14.01 -11.31
N TYR A 183 9.31 12.74 -11.04
CA TYR A 183 8.54 11.85 -11.92
C TYR A 183 7.30 11.25 -11.26
N TYR A 184 7.38 10.96 -9.95
CA TYR A 184 6.35 10.26 -9.18
C TYR A 184 6.08 10.99 -7.88
N ARG A 185 4.86 10.88 -7.34
CA ARG A 185 4.60 11.22 -5.95
C ARG A 185 5.31 10.21 -5.04
N LEU A 186 5.69 10.64 -3.86
CA LEU A 186 6.45 9.83 -2.91
C LEU A 186 5.58 9.43 -1.72
N MET A 187 5.62 8.15 -1.35
CA MET A 187 5.09 7.64 -0.09
C MET A 187 6.24 7.05 0.72
N LEU A 188 6.34 7.43 2.00
CA LEU A 188 7.36 6.97 2.94
C LEU A 188 6.76 6.33 4.18
N ASP A 189 7.48 5.36 4.75
CA ASP A 189 7.14 4.73 6.01
C ASP A 189 7.54 5.59 7.21
N PHE A 190 6.59 5.89 8.06
CA PHE A 190 6.79 6.47 9.37
C PHE A 190 6.65 5.36 10.42
N VAL A 191 7.79 4.75 10.77
CA VAL A 191 7.85 3.68 11.77
C VAL A 191 7.65 4.31 13.15
N ALA A 192 6.38 4.42 13.56
CA ALA A 192 5.99 5.23 14.71
C ALA A 192 6.09 4.48 16.04
N ASN A 193 5.87 3.15 16.03
CA ASN A 193 5.73 2.39 17.27
C ASN A 193 7.06 2.09 17.95
N HIS A 194 8.14 1.87 17.20
CA HIS A 194 9.41 1.33 17.69
C HIS A 194 10.61 1.84 16.92
N LEU A 195 11.79 1.69 17.51
CA LEU A 195 13.09 1.95 16.89
C LEU A 195 14.05 0.80 17.22
N SER A 196 15.14 0.69 16.45
CA SER A 196 16.21 -0.26 16.73
C SER A 196 16.82 -0.05 18.11
N VAL A 197 17.25 -1.14 18.75
CA VAL A 197 18.10 -1.06 19.94
C VAL A 197 19.39 -0.25 19.68
N SER A 198 19.82 -0.18 18.41
CA SER A 198 21.01 0.58 17.98
C SER A 198 20.72 2.06 17.69
N ASN A 199 19.47 2.51 17.76
CA ASN A 199 19.10 3.91 17.59
C ASN A 199 19.76 4.78 18.67
N GLU A 200 20.22 5.98 18.32
CA GLU A 200 20.90 6.89 19.25
C GLU A 200 20.02 7.23 20.48
N TRP A 201 18.73 7.50 20.28
CA TRP A 201 17.83 7.85 21.38
C TRP A 201 17.61 6.69 22.34
N ILE A 202 17.50 5.47 21.81
CA ILE A 202 17.40 4.25 22.62
C ILE A 202 18.70 3.98 23.37
N ARG A 203 19.86 4.14 22.74
CA ARG A 203 21.15 3.99 23.44
C ARG A 203 21.33 5.00 24.55
N ARG A 204 21.02 6.28 24.32
CA ARG A 204 21.07 7.32 25.34
C ARG A 204 20.13 7.00 26.51
N PHE A 205 18.93 6.50 26.23
CA PHE A 205 18.01 6.01 27.26
C PHE A 205 18.62 4.85 28.07
N LEU A 206 19.22 3.85 27.41
CA LEU A 206 19.87 2.71 28.05
C LEU A 206 21.08 3.12 28.90
N ASP A 207 21.86 4.09 28.44
CA ASP A 207 23.00 4.67 29.15
C ASP A 207 22.60 5.54 30.35
N GLY A 208 21.31 5.82 30.50
CA GLY A 208 20.77 6.59 31.63
C GLY A 208 20.87 8.11 31.45
N ASP A 209 20.96 8.60 30.19
CA ASP A 209 20.93 10.04 29.93
C ASP A 209 19.60 10.66 30.40
N PRO A 210 19.64 11.66 31.30
CA PRO A 210 18.42 12.28 31.83
C PRO A 210 17.54 12.94 30.75
N GLN A 211 18.11 13.36 29.63
CA GLN A 211 17.34 13.95 28.53
C GLN A 211 16.46 12.92 27.82
N PHE A 212 16.82 11.64 27.87
CA PHE A 212 16.09 10.53 27.28
C PHE A 212 15.45 9.62 28.34
N ALA A 213 15.32 10.10 29.60
CA ALA A 213 14.59 9.36 30.61
C ALA A 213 13.17 9.01 30.09
N ASP A 214 12.72 7.78 30.35
CA ASP A 214 11.41 7.28 29.98
C ASP A 214 11.11 7.34 28.44
N PHE A 215 12.13 7.30 27.60
CA PHE A 215 11.97 7.35 26.15
C PHE A 215 11.43 6.03 25.57
N ALA A 216 11.77 4.91 26.18
CA ALA A 216 11.26 3.58 25.85
C ALA A 216 10.47 2.99 27.02
N ILE A 217 9.57 2.05 26.72
CA ILE A 217 8.73 1.42 27.74
C ILE A 217 9.53 0.32 28.45
N THR A 218 9.62 0.44 29.78
CA THR A 218 10.20 -0.58 30.67
C THR A 218 9.14 -1.14 31.59
N MET A 219 9.25 -2.44 31.90
CA MET A 219 8.34 -3.14 32.80
C MET A 219 9.09 -3.95 33.85
N GLU A 220 8.48 -4.06 35.02
CA GLU A 220 8.94 -4.97 36.05
C GLU A 220 8.53 -6.42 35.75
N GLU A 221 9.21 -7.39 36.35
CA GLU A 221 8.99 -8.81 36.06
C GLU A 221 7.59 -9.32 36.44
N ASN A 222 6.93 -8.66 37.39
CA ASN A 222 5.66 -9.09 37.98
C ASN A 222 4.43 -8.39 37.43
N GLU A 223 4.57 -7.59 36.35
CA GLU A 223 3.44 -6.90 35.72
C GLU A 223 2.48 -7.89 35.04
N ASP A 224 1.18 -7.65 35.17
CA ASP A 224 0.15 -8.47 34.50
C ASP A 224 -0.03 -8.04 33.04
N LEU A 225 0.57 -8.80 32.14
CA LEU A 225 0.54 -8.56 30.71
C LEU A 225 -0.43 -9.50 29.96
N LYS A 226 -1.33 -10.20 30.67
CA LYS A 226 -2.22 -11.21 30.05
C LYS A 226 -3.23 -10.58 29.10
N ALA A 227 -3.66 -9.37 29.34
CA ALA A 227 -4.61 -8.66 28.50
C ALA A 227 -3.99 -8.14 27.20
N VAL A 228 -2.66 -8.04 27.11
CA VAL A 228 -1.94 -7.43 25.98
C VAL A 228 -2.07 -8.28 24.72
N PHE A 229 -2.49 -7.68 23.63
CA PHE A 229 -2.52 -8.31 22.33
C PHE A 229 -1.09 -8.57 21.81
N ARG A 230 -0.80 -9.82 21.43
CA ARG A 230 0.52 -10.25 21.00
C ARG A 230 0.51 -10.74 19.56
N PRO A 231 1.00 -9.94 18.59
CA PRO A 231 1.01 -10.32 17.18
C PRO A 231 2.14 -11.30 16.83
N ARG A 232 3.09 -11.55 17.75
CA ARG A 232 4.27 -12.40 17.54
C ARG A 232 4.42 -13.45 18.66
N LEU A 233 5.22 -14.50 18.39
CA LEU A 233 5.47 -15.59 19.34
C LEU A 233 6.60 -15.29 20.33
N HIS A 234 7.51 -14.34 20.04
CA HIS A 234 8.62 -14.00 20.94
C HIS A 234 8.11 -13.39 22.25
N PRO A 235 8.93 -13.39 23.33
CA PRO A 235 8.56 -12.70 24.59
C PRO A 235 8.26 -11.22 24.37
N LEU A 236 7.23 -10.70 25.03
CA LEU A 236 6.87 -9.27 24.93
C LEU A 236 7.93 -8.36 25.56
N LEU A 237 8.64 -8.84 26.55
CA LEU A 237 9.70 -8.12 27.24
C LEU A 237 11.06 -8.70 26.90
N THR A 238 11.96 -7.87 26.40
CA THR A 238 13.35 -8.22 26.11
C THR A 238 14.27 -7.66 27.22
N PRO A 239 15.02 -8.52 27.94
CA PRO A 239 15.99 -8.06 28.92
C PRO A 239 17.24 -7.53 28.20
N LEU A 240 17.63 -6.29 28.51
CA LEU A 240 18.86 -5.66 28.03
C LEU A 240 19.74 -5.25 29.19
N GLU A 241 21.05 -5.45 29.07
CA GLU A 241 22.05 -5.00 30.02
C GLU A 241 22.23 -3.47 29.88
N THR A 242 22.21 -2.75 31.00
CA THR A 242 22.48 -1.32 31.09
C THR A 242 23.50 -1.05 32.17
N PRO A 243 24.15 0.13 32.24
CA PRO A 243 25.05 0.49 33.34
C PRO A 243 24.42 0.39 34.74
N ASN A 244 23.08 0.49 34.80
CA ASN A 244 22.32 0.44 36.05
C ASN A 244 21.66 -0.94 36.31
N GLY A 245 22.10 -2.00 35.62
CA GLY A 245 21.55 -3.36 35.73
C GLY A 245 20.65 -3.74 34.53
N ILE A 246 19.99 -4.89 34.62
CA ILE A 246 19.12 -5.38 33.56
C ILE A 246 17.81 -4.58 33.57
N ARG A 247 17.45 -4.02 32.42
CA ARG A 247 16.11 -3.47 32.16
C ARG A 247 15.33 -4.39 31.23
N ARG A 248 14.03 -4.55 31.47
CA ARG A 248 13.12 -5.30 30.58
C ARG A 248 12.34 -4.31 29.74
N LEU A 249 12.66 -4.28 28.45
CA LEU A 249 12.07 -3.36 27.50
C LEU A 249 10.89 -4.03 26.79
N TRP A 250 9.86 -3.24 26.54
CA TRP A 250 8.71 -3.69 25.74
C TRP A 250 9.11 -3.78 24.27
N THR A 251 8.82 -4.94 23.66
CA THR A 251 9.18 -5.29 22.29
C THR A 251 8.02 -6.02 21.64
N THR A 252 7.12 -5.27 21.01
CA THR A 252 5.90 -5.83 20.41
C THR A 252 6.20 -6.79 19.25
N PHE A 253 7.19 -6.49 18.41
CA PHE A 253 7.42 -7.19 17.15
C PHE A 253 8.68 -8.07 17.14
N SER A 254 9.81 -7.60 17.65
CA SER A 254 11.05 -8.37 17.76
C SER A 254 11.95 -7.81 18.87
N ALA A 255 12.92 -8.59 19.33
CA ALA A 255 13.84 -8.19 20.39
C ALA A 255 14.69 -6.94 20.03
N ASP A 256 14.83 -6.62 18.76
CA ASP A 256 15.57 -5.47 18.26
C ASP A 256 14.68 -4.23 18.05
N GLN A 257 13.35 -4.38 18.08
CA GLN A 257 12.37 -3.31 17.88
C GLN A 257 11.82 -2.84 19.23
N ILE A 258 12.45 -1.78 19.78
CA ILE A 258 12.14 -1.24 21.12
C ILE A 258 10.96 -0.28 21.02
N ASP A 259 9.86 -0.59 21.71
CA ASP A 259 8.65 0.22 21.68
C ASP A 259 8.86 1.56 22.41
N LEU A 260 8.47 2.64 21.72
CA LEU A 260 8.59 4.01 22.22
C LEU A 260 7.51 4.32 23.27
N ASN A 261 7.87 5.13 24.25
CA ASN A 261 6.96 5.53 25.32
C ASN A 261 6.23 6.84 24.99
N TYR A 262 5.11 6.76 24.30
CA TYR A 262 4.30 7.94 23.96
C TYR A 262 3.61 8.61 25.16
N HIS A 263 3.69 8.07 26.38
CA HIS A 263 3.34 8.82 27.58
C HIS A 263 4.32 9.98 27.83
N ASN A 264 5.53 9.90 27.29
CA ASN A 264 6.53 10.96 27.34
C ASN A 264 6.36 11.92 26.16
N PRO A 265 5.99 13.20 26.37
CA PRO A 265 5.85 14.18 25.30
C PRO A 265 7.11 14.36 24.45
N HIS A 266 8.30 14.08 24.97
CA HIS A 266 9.55 14.13 24.24
C HIS A 266 9.59 13.12 23.06
N VAL A 267 8.97 11.96 23.23
CA VAL A 267 8.84 10.97 22.15
C VAL A 267 8.02 11.55 20.99
N LEU A 268 6.82 12.09 21.28
CA LEU A 268 5.99 12.71 20.25
C LEU A 268 6.69 13.90 19.59
N LEU A 269 7.44 14.70 20.36
CA LEU A 269 8.23 15.81 19.84
C LEU A 269 9.26 15.32 18.78
N ARG A 270 10.07 14.31 19.14
CA ARG A 270 11.09 13.74 18.23
C ARG A 270 10.45 13.10 17.00
N MET A 271 9.35 12.38 17.17
CA MET A 271 8.63 11.78 16.06
C MET A 271 7.94 12.83 15.18
N THR A 272 7.51 13.97 15.72
CA THR A 272 7.06 15.12 14.94
C THR A 272 8.19 15.67 14.05
N GLU A 273 9.42 15.77 14.55
CA GLU A 273 10.59 16.19 13.74
C GLU A 273 10.83 15.22 12.59
N VAL A 274 10.71 13.90 12.81
CA VAL A 274 10.84 12.88 11.77
C VAL A 274 9.77 13.07 10.69
N LEU A 275 8.49 13.21 11.08
CA LEU A 275 7.39 13.44 10.14
C LEU A 275 7.66 14.66 9.24
N LEU A 276 8.03 15.78 9.85
CA LEU A 276 8.30 17.02 9.12
C LEU A 276 9.54 16.92 8.21
N SER A 277 10.56 16.14 8.62
CA SER A 277 11.71 15.83 7.76
C SER A 277 11.29 15.10 6.49
N TYR A 278 10.41 14.08 6.59
CA TYR A 278 9.93 13.35 5.41
C TYR A 278 9.12 14.24 4.46
N ILE A 279 8.30 15.13 5.02
CA ILE A 279 7.57 16.13 4.22
C ILE A 279 8.54 17.06 3.48
N ARG A 280 9.63 17.48 4.13
CA ARG A 280 10.65 18.33 3.51
C ARG A 280 11.31 17.63 2.32
N HIS A 281 11.56 16.32 2.40
CA HIS A 281 12.09 15.51 1.30
C HIS A 281 11.02 15.06 0.28
N GLY A 282 9.84 15.71 0.28
CA GLY A 282 8.84 15.56 -0.78
C GLY A 282 7.80 14.47 -0.57
N ALA A 283 7.71 13.85 0.62
CA ALA A 283 6.68 12.86 0.88
C ALA A 283 5.27 13.45 0.68
N SER A 284 4.48 12.82 -0.17
CA SER A 284 3.07 13.14 -0.44
C SER A 284 2.11 12.31 0.40
N ILE A 285 2.53 11.10 0.76
CA ILE A 285 1.77 10.17 1.61
C ILE A 285 2.71 9.68 2.71
N ILE A 286 2.22 9.65 3.94
CA ILE A 286 2.90 9.10 5.11
C ILE A 286 2.19 7.81 5.53
N ARG A 287 2.91 6.69 5.50
CA ARG A 287 2.43 5.41 6.04
C ARG A 287 2.79 5.30 7.51
N LEU A 288 1.78 5.31 8.35
CA LEU A 288 1.95 5.09 9.78
C LEU A 288 2.04 3.59 10.04
N ASP A 289 3.28 3.10 10.13
CA ASP A 289 3.56 1.68 10.40
C ASP A 289 3.20 1.30 11.82
N ALA A 290 2.53 0.16 11.98
CA ALA A 290 2.16 -0.44 13.27
C ALA A 290 1.48 0.54 14.25
N VAL A 291 0.80 1.58 13.73
CA VAL A 291 0.30 2.71 14.52
C VAL A 291 -0.72 2.30 15.60
N ALA A 292 -1.43 1.19 15.42
CA ALA A 292 -2.38 0.69 16.41
C ALA A 292 -1.77 0.46 17.79
N PHE A 293 -0.46 0.26 17.88
CA PHE A 293 0.27 -0.13 19.07
C PHE A 293 0.98 1.03 19.81
N ILE A 294 0.92 2.27 19.30
CA ILE A 294 1.77 3.36 19.84
C ILE A 294 1.47 3.75 21.31
N TRP A 295 0.24 3.57 21.78
CA TRP A 295 -0.12 3.87 23.19
C TRP A 295 -0.37 2.58 23.97
N LYS A 296 0.41 2.36 25.04
CA LYS A 296 0.27 1.20 25.93
C LYS A 296 -0.25 1.64 27.29
N GLU A 297 -1.30 0.98 27.76
CA GLU A 297 -1.86 1.18 29.09
C GLU A 297 -2.14 -0.18 29.74
N LEU A 298 -1.48 -0.46 30.86
CA LEU A 298 -1.63 -1.74 31.55
C LEU A 298 -3.09 -1.98 31.94
N GLY A 299 -3.51 -3.23 31.84
CA GLY A 299 -4.91 -3.62 32.04
C GLY A 299 -5.78 -3.50 30.78
N SER A 300 -5.25 -2.92 29.68
CA SER A 300 -5.89 -2.91 28.37
C SER A 300 -5.22 -3.90 27.41
N ALA A 301 -5.78 -4.05 26.22
CA ALA A 301 -5.17 -4.84 25.15
C ALA A 301 -3.92 -4.16 24.53
N CYS A 302 -3.59 -2.92 24.90
CA CYS A 302 -2.50 -2.10 24.36
C CYS A 302 -2.52 -1.98 22.83
N ILE A 303 -3.72 -1.99 22.24
CA ILE A 303 -3.99 -1.79 20.84
C ILE A 303 -5.28 -0.98 20.70
N HIS A 304 -5.40 -0.14 19.67
CA HIS A 304 -6.58 0.71 19.38
C HIS A 304 -6.97 1.64 20.55
N HIS A 305 -6.00 2.05 21.37
CA HIS A 305 -6.29 2.91 22.50
C HIS A 305 -6.75 4.30 22.01
N HIS A 306 -7.70 4.94 22.71
CA HIS A 306 -8.22 6.25 22.31
C HIS A 306 -7.13 7.34 22.18
N LYS A 307 -6.04 7.23 22.94
CA LYS A 307 -4.87 8.12 22.82
C LYS A 307 -4.10 7.90 21.51
N THR A 308 -4.11 6.68 20.97
CA THR A 308 -3.58 6.40 19.63
C THR A 308 -4.32 7.23 18.58
N HIS A 309 -5.65 7.22 18.61
CA HIS A 309 -6.48 8.06 17.72
C HIS A 309 -6.20 9.54 17.89
N LEU A 310 -6.07 10.04 19.14
CA LEU A 310 -5.71 11.44 19.40
C LEU A 310 -4.34 11.82 18.80
N ILE A 311 -3.36 10.93 18.83
CA ILE A 311 -2.04 11.17 18.22
C ILE A 311 -2.17 11.21 16.70
N ILE A 312 -2.93 10.30 16.08
CA ILE A 312 -3.16 10.31 14.63
C ILE A 312 -3.89 11.60 14.21
N GLN A 313 -4.90 12.03 14.98
CA GLN A 313 -5.59 13.31 14.75
C GLN A 313 -4.63 14.50 14.87
N TYR A 314 -3.71 14.46 15.81
CA TYR A 314 -2.67 15.48 15.95
C TYR A 314 -1.72 15.49 14.74
N LEU A 315 -1.27 14.32 14.26
CA LEU A 315 -0.44 14.22 13.05
C LEU A 315 -1.21 14.73 11.82
N ARG A 316 -2.51 14.43 11.71
CA ARG A 316 -3.38 14.97 10.64
C ARG A 316 -3.46 16.49 10.73
N TRP A 317 -3.69 17.05 11.92
CA TRP A 317 -3.70 18.49 12.14
C TRP A 317 -2.37 19.15 11.74
N ILE A 318 -1.22 18.55 12.07
CA ILE A 318 0.10 19.04 11.61
C ILE A 318 0.15 19.11 10.09
N LEU A 319 -0.26 18.05 9.39
CA LEU A 319 -0.22 18.02 7.94
C LEU A 319 -1.18 19.05 7.33
N ASP A 320 -2.40 19.16 7.83
CA ASP A 320 -3.37 20.15 7.35
C ASP A 320 -2.91 21.59 7.55
N THR A 321 -2.18 21.84 8.65
CA THR A 321 -1.70 23.16 9.01
C THR A 321 -0.43 23.55 8.25
N PHE A 322 0.57 22.65 8.24
CA PHE A 322 1.93 22.98 7.77
C PHE A 322 2.28 22.34 6.43
N ALA A 323 1.55 21.35 5.98
CA ALA A 323 1.79 20.65 4.72
C ALA A 323 0.47 20.21 4.06
N PRO A 324 -0.45 21.16 3.75
CA PRO A 324 -1.77 20.82 3.23
C PRO A 324 -1.68 19.96 1.97
N GLY A 325 -2.64 19.05 1.80
CA GLY A 325 -2.70 18.13 0.68
C GLY A 325 -1.86 16.86 0.84
N ARG A 326 -1.20 16.65 1.99
CA ARG A 326 -0.51 15.38 2.28
C ARG A 326 -1.50 14.37 2.87
N LEU A 327 -1.35 13.11 2.48
CA LEU A 327 -2.22 12.02 2.93
C LEU A 327 -1.55 11.21 4.05
N ILE A 328 -2.38 10.65 4.92
CA ILE A 328 -1.97 9.64 5.91
C ILE A 328 -2.62 8.31 5.51
N ILE A 329 -1.84 7.24 5.54
CA ILE A 329 -2.33 5.88 5.50
C ILE A 329 -1.93 5.14 6.77
N THR A 330 -2.87 4.45 7.41
CA THR A 330 -2.60 3.63 8.60
C THR A 330 -2.45 2.17 8.24
N GLU A 331 -1.39 1.56 8.75
CA GLU A 331 -1.16 0.11 8.67
C GLU A 331 -1.65 -0.54 9.96
N THR A 332 -2.76 -1.30 9.85
CA THR A 332 -3.43 -1.96 10.98
C THR A 332 -4.02 -3.29 10.52
N ASN A 333 -3.25 -4.39 10.69
CA ASN A 333 -3.67 -5.74 10.31
C ASN A 333 -4.57 -6.36 11.40
N VAL A 334 -5.81 -5.90 11.47
CA VAL A 334 -6.82 -6.20 12.50
C VAL A 334 -8.18 -6.47 11.85
N PRO A 335 -9.21 -6.89 12.60
CA PRO A 335 -10.57 -7.02 12.07
C PRO A 335 -11.06 -5.75 11.39
N HIS A 336 -11.91 -5.90 10.36
CA HIS A 336 -12.30 -4.80 9.48
C HIS A 336 -12.88 -3.58 10.23
N LEU A 337 -13.74 -3.80 11.23
CA LEU A 337 -14.35 -2.71 12.00
C LEU A 337 -13.32 -1.90 12.79
N ASP A 338 -12.33 -2.57 13.36
CA ASP A 338 -11.22 -1.89 14.06
C ASP A 338 -10.35 -1.12 13.06
N ASN A 339 -10.09 -1.70 11.88
CA ASN A 339 -9.30 -1.07 10.83
C ASN A 339 -9.95 0.22 10.29
N ILE A 340 -11.26 0.20 9.99
CA ILE A 340 -11.96 1.40 9.47
C ILE A 340 -12.17 2.49 10.52
N SER A 341 -12.02 2.18 11.83
CA SER A 341 -12.07 3.21 12.88
C SER A 341 -10.99 4.29 12.71
N TYR A 342 -9.89 3.96 12.02
CA TYR A 342 -8.80 4.89 11.71
C TYR A 342 -9.13 5.91 10.60
N PHE A 343 -10.30 5.83 9.99
CA PHE A 343 -10.83 6.95 9.20
C PHE A 343 -11.31 8.11 10.09
N GLY A 344 -11.49 7.87 11.41
CA GLY A 344 -12.07 8.85 12.32
C GLY A 344 -13.48 9.25 11.90
N ASP A 345 -13.71 10.56 11.79
CA ASP A 345 -14.97 11.11 11.26
C ASP A 345 -15.01 11.18 9.72
N GLY A 346 -14.00 10.63 9.04
CA GLY A 346 -13.82 10.71 7.59
C GLY A 346 -13.04 11.92 7.11
N SER A 347 -12.41 12.68 8.03
CA SER A 347 -11.57 13.84 7.67
C SER A 347 -10.44 14.11 8.66
N ASN A 348 -10.53 13.63 9.89
CA ASN A 348 -9.66 14.06 11.00
C ASN A 348 -8.55 13.06 11.37
N GLU A 349 -8.48 11.89 10.72
CA GLU A 349 -7.43 10.89 10.93
C GLU A 349 -6.80 10.47 9.61
N ALA A 350 -6.80 9.16 9.29
CA ALA A 350 -6.22 8.66 8.05
C ALA A 350 -7.08 8.99 6.82
N SER A 351 -6.44 9.41 5.75
CA SER A 351 -7.08 9.56 4.44
C SER A 351 -7.26 8.19 3.76
N LEU A 352 -6.38 7.25 4.09
CA LEU A 352 -6.36 5.89 3.52
C LEU A 352 -6.23 4.86 4.64
N VAL A 353 -6.93 3.74 4.49
CA VAL A 353 -6.69 2.53 5.30
C VAL A 353 -6.48 1.33 4.38
N TYR A 354 -5.61 0.43 4.80
CA TYR A 354 -5.35 -0.81 4.06
C TYR A 354 -6.59 -1.69 4.01
N ASN A 355 -6.90 -2.22 2.84
CA ASN A 355 -7.95 -3.21 2.65
C ASN A 355 -7.42 -4.62 2.92
N PHE A 356 -7.09 -4.91 4.18
CA PHE A 356 -6.48 -6.18 4.60
C PHE A 356 -7.33 -7.44 4.35
N PRO A 357 -8.68 -7.40 4.33
CA PRO A 357 -9.47 -8.56 3.94
C PRO A 357 -9.31 -8.96 2.47
N LEU A 358 -8.96 -8.02 1.58
CA LEU A 358 -8.94 -8.26 0.13
C LEU A 358 -7.97 -9.38 -0.31
N PRO A 359 -6.68 -9.41 0.11
CA PRO A 359 -5.74 -10.43 -0.34
C PRO A 359 -6.20 -11.86 -0.04
N PRO A 360 -6.56 -12.24 1.21
CA PRO A 360 -7.00 -13.59 1.51
C PRO A 360 -8.38 -13.92 0.93
N LEU A 361 -9.30 -12.95 0.78
CA LEU A 361 -10.59 -13.17 0.14
C LEU A 361 -10.45 -13.47 -1.36
N VAL A 362 -9.63 -12.71 -2.07
CA VAL A 362 -9.36 -12.98 -3.49
C VAL A 362 -8.68 -14.32 -3.67
N LEU A 363 -7.68 -14.66 -2.84
CA LEU A 363 -7.05 -15.97 -2.88
C LEU A 363 -8.07 -17.10 -2.63
N HIS A 364 -8.94 -16.95 -1.64
CA HIS A 364 -10.02 -17.89 -1.36
C HIS A 364 -10.98 -18.04 -2.55
N THR A 365 -11.37 -16.93 -3.17
CA THR A 365 -12.27 -16.89 -4.32
C THR A 365 -11.76 -17.77 -5.46
N PHE A 366 -10.48 -17.67 -5.81
CA PHE A 366 -9.89 -18.51 -6.86
C PHE A 366 -9.69 -19.95 -6.42
N LEU A 367 -9.33 -20.20 -5.17
CA LEU A 367 -9.18 -21.57 -4.63
C LEU A 367 -10.52 -22.30 -4.57
N ALA A 368 -11.58 -21.61 -4.18
CA ALA A 368 -12.94 -22.15 -4.13
C ALA A 368 -13.65 -22.15 -5.50
N GLN A 369 -13.15 -21.36 -6.47
CA GLN A 369 -13.81 -21.06 -7.76
C GLN A 369 -15.22 -20.49 -7.55
N ASP A 370 -15.39 -19.67 -6.51
CA ASP A 370 -16.66 -19.09 -6.08
C ASP A 370 -16.45 -17.66 -5.59
N ALA A 371 -17.10 -16.69 -6.22
CA ALA A 371 -16.99 -15.27 -5.91
C ALA A 371 -17.97 -14.80 -4.82
N THR A 372 -18.85 -15.64 -4.30
CA THR A 372 -19.95 -15.25 -3.40
C THR A 372 -19.43 -14.51 -2.16
N CYS A 373 -18.48 -15.10 -1.41
CA CYS A 373 -17.95 -14.47 -0.20
C CYS A 373 -17.31 -13.11 -0.47
N LEU A 374 -16.59 -12.99 -1.59
CA LEU A 374 -15.97 -11.72 -2.00
C LEU A 374 -17.03 -10.69 -2.42
N ALA A 375 -18.06 -11.11 -3.18
CA ALA A 375 -19.16 -10.26 -3.63
C ALA A 375 -19.97 -9.72 -2.44
N ASP A 376 -20.32 -10.58 -1.49
CA ASP A 376 -21.04 -10.19 -0.26
C ASP A 376 -20.24 -9.17 0.55
N TRP A 377 -18.94 -9.44 0.74
CA TRP A 377 -18.08 -8.53 1.48
C TRP A 377 -17.90 -7.18 0.78
N LEU A 378 -17.67 -7.18 -0.54
CA LEU A 378 -17.57 -5.94 -1.33
C LEU A 378 -18.86 -5.12 -1.29
N SER A 379 -20.02 -5.77 -1.22
CA SER A 379 -21.34 -5.13 -1.09
C SER A 379 -21.53 -4.48 0.29
N SER A 380 -20.83 -4.94 1.31
CA SER A 380 -20.91 -4.41 2.68
C SER A 380 -20.01 -3.20 2.92
N LEU A 381 -19.05 -2.91 2.02
CA LEU A 381 -18.12 -1.82 2.19
C LEU A 381 -18.80 -0.45 2.08
N SER A 382 -18.44 0.43 3.00
CA SER A 382 -18.88 1.84 2.99
C SER A 382 -17.72 2.73 3.46
N LEU A 383 -17.71 3.97 2.97
CA LEU A 383 -16.77 5.00 3.38
C LEU A 383 -17.51 6.07 4.20
N PRO A 384 -16.91 6.62 5.27
CA PRO A 384 -17.54 7.65 6.08
C PRO A 384 -17.66 9.01 5.35
N SER A 385 -16.84 9.26 4.33
CA SER A 385 -16.87 10.46 3.52
C SER A 385 -16.23 10.23 2.13
N ASP A 386 -16.31 11.23 1.26
CA ASP A 386 -15.64 11.28 -0.05
C ASP A 386 -14.17 11.72 0.03
N LYS A 387 -13.68 12.07 1.24
CA LYS A 387 -12.30 12.49 1.49
C LYS A 387 -11.37 11.35 1.86
N VAL A 388 -11.89 10.14 1.98
CA VAL A 388 -11.15 8.95 2.38
C VAL A 388 -11.35 7.81 1.39
N ALA A 389 -10.40 6.89 1.34
CA ALA A 389 -10.48 5.74 0.44
C ALA A 389 -9.81 4.50 1.04
N PHE A 390 -10.22 3.32 0.57
CA PHE A 390 -9.48 2.09 0.81
C PHE A 390 -8.21 2.05 -0.05
N PHE A 391 -7.13 1.56 0.54
CA PHE A 391 -5.92 1.17 -0.18
C PHE A 391 -6.02 -0.33 -0.50
N ASN A 392 -6.37 -0.63 -1.75
CA ASN A 392 -6.61 -1.99 -2.22
C ASN A 392 -5.29 -2.64 -2.67
N PHE A 393 -4.94 -3.75 -2.09
CA PHE A 393 -3.73 -4.49 -2.48
C PHE A 393 -3.99 -6.00 -2.43
N LEU A 394 -3.20 -6.78 -3.16
CA LEU A 394 -3.20 -8.24 -3.08
C LEU A 394 -1.95 -8.78 -2.39
N SER A 395 -0.86 -8.05 -2.50
CA SER A 395 0.42 -8.38 -1.88
C SER A 395 1.22 -7.12 -1.56
N SER A 396 2.13 -7.27 -0.61
CA SER A 396 3.14 -6.28 -0.23
C SER A 396 4.42 -6.99 0.15
N HIS A 397 5.34 -6.31 0.82
CA HIS A 397 6.52 -6.89 1.45
C HIS A 397 6.20 -7.81 2.65
N ASP A 398 4.98 -7.71 3.17
CA ASP A 398 4.45 -8.57 4.22
C ASP A 398 3.82 -9.85 3.65
N GLY A 399 3.46 -10.78 4.51
CA GLY A 399 2.62 -11.90 4.12
C GLY A 399 1.13 -11.52 4.09
N ILE A 400 0.31 -12.47 3.64
CA ILE A 400 -1.15 -12.33 3.57
C ILE A 400 -1.73 -12.51 4.97
N GLY A 401 -2.30 -11.45 5.55
CA GLY A 401 -2.91 -11.46 6.88
C GLY A 401 -4.20 -12.28 6.95
N LEU A 402 -4.35 -13.11 7.98
CA LEU A 402 -5.55 -13.93 8.18
C LEU A 402 -6.49 -13.39 9.27
N VAL A 403 -6.02 -12.44 10.10
CA VAL A 403 -6.85 -11.83 11.15
C VAL A 403 -8.06 -11.10 10.56
N PRO A 404 -7.92 -10.33 9.49
CA PRO A 404 -9.01 -9.55 8.92
C PRO A 404 -10.18 -10.37 8.34
N VAL A 405 -9.96 -11.66 8.05
CA VAL A 405 -10.99 -12.53 7.45
C VAL A 405 -11.58 -13.55 8.41
N ARG A 406 -11.26 -13.49 9.70
CA ARG A 406 -11.75 -14.47 10.69
C ARG A 406 -13.27 -14.48 10.86
N ASP A 407 -13.87 -13.32 10.72
CA ASP A 407 -15.33 -13.16 10.81
C ASP A 407 -16.01 -13.23 9.43
N LEU A 408 -15.22 -13.33 8.35
CA LEU A 408 -15.70 -13.37 6.96
C LEU A 408 -15.65 -14.79 6.36
N LEU A 409 -14.65 -15.57 6.74
CA LEU A 409 -14.45 -16.94 6.25
C LEU A 409 -14.62 -17.96 7.38
N PRO A 410 -15.27 -19.10 7.11
CA PRO A 410 -15.32 -20.19 8.07
C PRO A 410 -13.91 -20.72 8.35
N GLN A 411 -13.68 -21.24 9.56
CA GLN A 411 -12.38 -21.76 10.00
C GLN A 411 -11.81 -22.83 9.05
N GLN A 412 -12.68 -23.63 8.43
CA GLN A 412 -12.28 -24.64 7.44
C GLN A 412 -11.67 -23.99 6.19
N ALA A 413 -12.23 -22.87 5.71
CA ALA A 413 -11.69 -22.15 4.56
C ALA A 413 -10.32 -21.51 4.88
N ILE A 414 -10.17 -20.96 6.10
CA ILE A 414 -8.87 -20.45 6.58
C ILE A 414 -7.83 -21.58 6.65
N GLY A 415 -8.23 -22.77 7.12
CA GLY A 415 -7.39 -23.96 7.11
C GLY A 415 -6.97 -24.37 5.69
N ALA A 416 -7.92 -24.41 4.75
CA ALA A 416 -7.65 -24.74 3.36
C ALA A 416 -6.68 -23.75 2.68
N LEU A 417 -6.81 -22.44 2.97
CA LEU A 417 -5.85 -21.43 2.51
C LEU A 417 -4.42 -21.71 3.05
N ALA A 418 -4.32 -22.02 4.34
CA ALA A 418 -3.03 -22.34 4.97
C ALA A 418 -2.39 -23.60 4.36
N ASP A 419 -3.16 -24.67 4.20
CA ASP A 419 -2.70 -25.93 3.62
C ASP A 419 -2.28 -25.74 2.16
N HIS A 420 -3.05 -24.97 1.39
CA HIS A 420 -2.72 -24.65 0.01
C HIS A 420 -1.40 -23.88 -0.08
N VAL A 421 -1.20 -22.83 0.72
CA VAL A 421 0.03 -22.04 0.74
C VAL A 421 1.25 -22.89 1.07
N VAL A 422 1.13 -23.81 2.04
CA VAL A 422 2.22 -24.75 2.38
C VAL A 422 2.50 -25.67 1.20
N SER A 423 1.47 -26.16 0.50
CA SER A 423 1.64 -27.00 -0.70
C SER A 423 2.34 -26.28 -1.85
N GLN A 424 2.23 -24.95 -1.90
CA GLN A 424 2.91 -24.10 -2.88
C GLN A 424 4.27 -23.57 -2.39
N GLY A 425 4.87 -24.18 -1.37
CA GLY A 425 6.20 -23.83 -0.84
C GLY A 425 6.22 -22.59 0.07
N GLY A 426 5.08 -22.08 0.50
CA GLY A 426 4.98 -20.97 1.43
C GLY A 426 5.08 -21.39 2.90
N PHE A 427 5.09 -20.42 3.80
CA PHE A 427 5.21 -20.58 5.25
C PHE A 427 4.03 -19.96 5.99
N ILE A 428 3.74 -20.44 7.19
CA ILE A 428 2.69 -19.91 8.06
C ILE A 428 3.33 -19.27 9.30
N SER A 429 3.20 -17.96 9.45
CA SER A 429 3.45 -17.30 10.73
C SER A 429 2.25 -17.49 11.66
N ARG A 430 2.52 -17.69 12.94
CA ARG A 430 1.49 -17.96 13.94
C ARG A 430 1.51 -16.90 15.05
N LYS A 431 0.37 -16.69 15.70
CA LYS A 431 0.24 -15.85 16.89
C LYS A 431 -0.16 -16.64 18.12
N ILE A 432 0.10 -16.10 19.30
CA ILE A 432 -0.40 -16.63 20.57
C ILE A 432 -1.81 -16.08 20.81
N ASN A 433 -2.73 -16.97 21.13
CA ASN A 433 -4.09 -16.62 21.56
C ASN A 433 -4.11 -16.39 23.10
N PRO A 434 -5.14 -15.72 23.66
CA PRO A 434 -5.25 -15.48 25.09
C PRO A 434 -5.27 -16.75 25.97
N ASP A 435 -5.71 -17.88 25.40
CA ASP A 435 -5.72 -19.20 26.07
C ASP A 435 -4.37 -19.94 26.03
N GLY A 436 -3.33 -19.30 25.45
CA GLY A 436 -1.99 -19.89 25.27
C GLY A 436 -1.85 -20.80 24.04
N SER A 437 -2.92 -21.07 23.31
CA SER A 437 -2.86 -21.78 22.02
C SER A 437 -2.26 -20.91 20.93
N SER A 438 -1.91 -21.50 19.77
CA SER A 438 -1.47 -20.72 18.61
C SER A 438 -2.37 -20.93 17.40
N SER A 439 -2.59 -19.87 16.65
CA SER A 439 -3.38 -19.89 15.41
C SER A 439 -2.62 -19.26 14.25
N PRO A 440 -2.91 -19.65 12.99
CA PRO A 440 -2.36 -18.96 11.83
C PRO A 440 -2.65 -17.47 11.89
N TYR A 441 -1.62 -16.68 11.60
CA TYR A 441 -1.67 -15.22 11.63
C TYR A 441 -1.45 -14.62 10.23
N GLU A 442 -0.45 -15.16 9.49
CA GLU A 442 0.00 -14.63 8.23
C GLU A 442 0.53 -15.77 7.33
N LEU A 443 0.19 -15.71 6.04
CA LEU A 443 0.68 -16.61 5.00
C LEU A 443 1.86 -15.93 4.28
N ASN A 444 3.05 -16.50 4.37
CA ASN A 444 4.26 -15.96 3.75
C ASN A 444 4.51 -16.69 2.44
N ILE A 445 4.16 -16.04 1.34
CA ILE A 445 4.27 -16.58 -0.02
C ILE A 445 4.20 -15.43 -1.01
N ASN A 446 4.84 -15.56 -2.17
CA ASN A 446 4.59 -14.66 -3.28
C ASN A 446 3.19 -14.88 -3.86
N TYR A 447 2.46 -13.80 -4.18
CA TYR A 447 1.05 -13.90 -4.58
C TYR A 447 0.85 -14.64 -5.90
N PHE A 448 1.79 -14.53 -6.84
CA PHE A 448 1.78 -15.34 -8.05
C PHE A 448 1.86 -16.82 -7.70
N SER A 449 2.80 -17.23 -6.85
CA SER A 449 2.92 -18.62 -6.39
C SER A 449 1.69 -19.09 -5.60
N ALA A 450 1.10 -18.20 -4.77
CA ALA A 450 -0.12 -18.52 -4.03
C ALA A 450 -1.31 -18.87 -4.95
N LEU A 451 -1.37 -18.25 -6.13
CA LEU A 451 -2.39 -18.58 -7.14
C LEU A 451 -2.00 -19.78 -8.02
N GLY A 452 -0.87 -20.44 -7.81
CA GLY A 452 -0.45 -21.66 -8.51
C GLY A 452 -1.12 -22.92 -7.97
N GLY A 453 -0.95 -24.04 -8.69
CA GLY A 453 -1.31 -25.40 -8.25
C GLY A 453 -2.79 -25.62 -7.90
N MET A 454 -3.68 -24.74 -8.32
CA MET A 454 -5.12 -24.87 -8.08
C MET A 454 -5.81 -25.85 -9.03
N VAL A 455 -5.19 -26.10 -10.17
CA VAL A 455 -5.63 -27.07 -11.17
C VAL A 455 -4.45 -28.00 -11.48
N ALA A 456 -4.69 -29.31 -11.50
CA ALA A 456 -3.66 -30.28 -11.83
C ALA A 456 -3.20 -30.12 -13.29
N ASP A 457 -1.89 -30.24 -13.51
CA ASP A 457 -1.26 -30.20 -14.85
C ASP A 457 -1.65 -28.96 -15.70
N GLU A 458 -1.95 -27.83 -15.05
CA GLU A 458 -2.33 -26.63 -15.76
C GLU A 458 -1.16 -26.01 -16.57
N PRO A 459 -1.42 -25.48 -17.77
CA PRO A 459 -0.40 -24.75 -18.51
C PRO A 459 -0.08 -23.42 -17.83
N GLN A 460 1.16 -22.94 -17.98
CA GLN A 460 1.60 -21.66 -17.43
C GLN A 460 0.72 -20.47 -17.84
N SER A 461 0.15 -20.52 -19.05
CA SER A 461 -0.77 -19.50 -19.54
C SER A 461 -2.01 -19.36 -18.65
N SER A 462 -2.63 -20.48 -18.24
CA SER A 462 -3.79 -20.47 -17.35
C SER A 462 -3.47 -19.91 -15.96
N HIS A 463 -2.26 -20.19 -15.43
CA HIS A 463 -1.79 -19.59 -14.19
C HIS A 463 -1.59 -18.07 -14.33
N ILE A 464 -1.01 -17.61 -15.46
CA ILE A 464 -0.90 -16.19 -15.78
C ILE A 464 -2.29 -15.55 -15.89
N ASP A 465 -3.23 -16.18 -16.58
CA ASP A 465 -4.60 -15.65 -16.75
C ASP A 465 -5.30 -15.50 -15.39
N ARG A 466 -5.17 -16.51 -14.49
CA ARG A 466 -5.70 -16.45 -13.13
C ARG A 466 -5.07 -15.33 -12.32
N PHE A 467 -3.77 -15.12 -12.42
CA PHE A 467 -3.08 -14.03 -11.72
C PHE A 467 -3.53 -12.66 -12.24
N VAL A 468 -3.69 -12.50 -13.55
CA VAL A 468 -4.20 -11.27 -14.17
C VAL A 468 -5.66 -11.03 -13.79
N ALA A 469 -6.48 -12.08 -13.70
CA ALA A 469 -7.87 -11.97 -13.24
C ALA A 469 -7.95 -11.48 -11.78
N ALA A 470 -7.11 -12.03 -10.88
CA ALA A 470 -7.00 -11.54 -9.51
C ALA A 470 -6.58 -10.06 -9.45
N THR A 471 -5.58 -9.68 -10.26
CA THR A 471 -5.13 -8.29 -10.38
C THR A 471 -6.24 -7.38 -10.89
N ALA A 472 -7.02 -7.81 -11.89
CA ALA A 472 -8.13 -7.04 -12.45
C ALA A 472 -9.22 -6.78 -11.39
N ILE A 473 -9.53 -7.75 -10.53
CA ILE A 473 -10.45 -7.52 -9.40
C ILE A 473 -9.97 -6.33 -8.59
N MET A 474 -8.71 -6.35 -8.10
CA MET A 474 -8.14 -5.27 -7.29
C MET A 474 -8.19 -3.92 -8.01
N LEU A 475 -7.80 -3.89 -9.29
CA LEU A 475 -7.72 -2.66 -10.08
C LEU A 475 -9.11 -2.08 -10.42
N CYS A 476 -10.16 -2.90 -10.41
CA CYS A 476 -11.52 -2.44 -10.66
C CYS A 476 -12.26 -1.94 -9.41
N LEU A 477 -11.74 -2.15 -8.20
CA LEU A 477 -12.38 -1.70 -6.97
C LEU A 477 -12.33 -0.18 -6.78
N GLN A 478 -13.32 0.35 -6.05
CA GLN A 478 -13.28 1.70 -5.49
C GLN A 478 -12.13 1.81 -4.49
N GLY A 479 -11.35 2.90 -4.57
CA GLY A 479 -10.17 3.11 -3.75
C GLY A 479 -8.89 3.19 -4.57
N ILE A 480 -7.74 3.27 -3.91
CA ILE A 480 -6.43 3.39 -4.54
C ILE A 480 -5.75 2.01 -4.58
N PRO A 481 -5.35 1.49 -5.74
CA PRO A 481 -4.63 0.24 -5.81
C PRO A 481 -3.17 0.38 -5.38
N GLY A 482 -2.73 -0.52 -4.50
CA GLY A 482 -1.35 -0.76 -4.12
C GLY A 482 -0.78 -1.93 -4.91
N VAL A 483 0.18 -1.65 -5.75
CA VAL A 483 0.83 -2.61 -6.65
C VAL A 483 2.20 -2.96 -6.10
N TYR A 484 2.39 -4.19 -5.64
CA TYR A 484 3.70 -4.63 -5.19
C TYR A 484 4.60 -4.92 -6.39
N ILE A 485 5.87 -4.51 -6.33
CA ILE A 485 6.81 -4.65 -7.46
C ILE A 485 6.93 -6.11 -7.94
N HIS A 486 6.93 -7.08 -7.03
CA HIS A 486 7.00 -8.48 -7.38
C HIS A 486 5.72 -9.00 -8.04
N SER A 487 4.55 -8.42 -7.73
CA SER A 487 3.31 -8.70 -8.45
C SER A 487 3.32 -8.06 -9.83
N LEU A 488 3.78 -6.81 -9.95
CA LEU A 488 3.91 -6.14 -11.25
C LEU A 488 4.80 -6.93 -12.21
N LEU A 489 5.85 -7.56 -11.67
CA LEU A 489 6.85 -8.32 -12.43
C LEU A 489 6.55 -9.83 -12.49
N GLY A 490 5.44 -10.29 -11.93
CA GLY A 490 5.08 -11.71 -11.91
C GLY A 490 6.15 -12.59 -11.27
N SER A 491 6.80 -12.13 -10.20
CA SER A 491 7.79 -12.93 -9.47
C SER A 491 7.14 -14.14 -8.83
N ALA A 492 7.88 -15.24 -8.73
CA ALA A 492 7.52 -16.42 -7.94
C ALA A 492 8.19 -16.35 -6.55
N ASN A 493 8.02 -17.38 -5.74
CA ASN A 493 8.72 -17.53 -4.47
C ASN A 493 10.24 -17.45 -4.66
N TRP A 494 10.91 -16.70 -3.80
CA TRP A 494 12.37 -16.70 -3.72
C TRP A 494 12.83 -17.80 -2.76
N GLU A 495 12.96 -19.02 -3.28
CA GLU A 495 13.26 -20.21 -2.50
C GLU A 495 14.68 -20.22 -1.92
N ASP A 496 15.62 -19.59 -2.63
CA ASP A 496 17.03 -19.46 -2.22
C ASP A 496 17.30 -18.23 -1.33
N ALA A 497 16.26 -17.60 -0.78
CA ALA A 497 16.41 -16.42 0.05
C ALA A 497 17.27 -16.70 1.29
N PRO A 498 18.28 -15.82 1.59
CA PRO A 498 19.12 -16.01 2.77
C PRO A 498 18.29 -16.02 4.05
N HIS A 499 18.53 -17.00 4.93
CA HIS A 499 17.82 -17.11 6.21
C HIS A 499 16.30 -17.27 6.10
N LEU A 500 15.79 -17.85 5.01
CA LEU A 500 14.35 -17.98 4.74
C LEU A 500 13.59 -18.66 5.89
N ALA A 501 14.17 -19.72 6.47
CA ALA A 501 13.54 -20.48 7.56
C ALA A 501 13.29 -19.62 8.83
N SER A 502 14.17 -18.68 9.13
CA SER A 502 14.03 -17.75 10.28
C SER A 502 13.31 -16.44 9.94
N HIS A 503 13.27 -16.08 8.65
CA HIS A 503 12.64 -14.87 8.15
C HIS A 503 11.74 -15.20 6.94
N PRO A 504 10.57 -15.83 7.16
CA PRO A 504 9.71 -16.35 6.09
C PRO A 504 9.24 -15.31 5.07
N ARG A 505 9.12 -14.04 5.45
CA ARG A 505 8.73 -12.95 4.55
C ARG A 505 9.71 -12.73 3.41
N LYS A 506 10.98 -13.15 3.55
CA LYS A 506 12.01 -13.05 2.49
C LYS A 506 11.63 -13.80 1.22
N ILE A 507 10.76 -14.81 1.30
CA ILE A 507 10.23 -15.54 0.14
C ILE A 507 9.61 -14.59 -0.91
N ASN A 508 9.16 -13.42 -0.47
CA ASN A 508 8.46 -12.41 -1.25
C ASN A 508 9.29 -11.10 -1.43
N ARG A 509 10.60 -11.12 -1.13
CA ARG A 509 11.47 -9.93 -1.13
C ARG A 509 12.74 -10.14 -1.97
N GLU A 510 12.62 -10.83 -3.13
CA GLU A 510 13.72 -11.10 -4.05
C GLU A 510 14.40 -9.79 -4.48
N LYS A 511 15.74 -9.82 -4.56
CA LYS A 511 16.51 -8.72 -5.16
C LYS A 511 16.84 -9.10 -6.60
N LEU A 512 16.24 -8.39 -7.55
CA LEU A 512 16.30 -8.70 -8.98
C LEU A 512 17.55 -8.07 -9.60
N ASP A 513 18.28 -8.83 -10.41
CA ASP A 513 19.33 -8.29 -11.26
C ASP A 513 18.72 -7.52 -12.43
N TYR A 514 19.16 -6.27 -12.63
CA TYR A 514 18.62 -5.36 -13.66
C TYR A 514 18.74 -5.92 -15.08
N HIS A 515 19.94 -6.45 -15.42
CA HIS A 515 20.18 -6.92 -16.80
C HIS A 515 19.41 -8.20 -17.09
N MET A 516 19.35 -9.13 -16.14
CA MET A 516 18.54 -10.34 -16.26
C MET A 516 17.05 -10.01 -16.35
N LEU A 517 16.57 -9.05 -15.54
CA LEU A 517 15.20 -8.60 -15.57
C LEU A 517 14.85 -7.98 -16.93
N CYS A 518 15.67 -7.06 -17.45
CA CYS A 518 15.46 -6.46 -18.77
C CYS A 518 15.42 -7.52 -19.88
N ALA A 519 16.34 -8.49 -19.87
CA ALA A 519 16.34 -9.57 -20.85
C ALA A 519 15.04 -10.41 -20.80
N GLN A 520 14.52 -10.66 -19.58
CA GLN A 520 13.25 -11.37 -19.43
C GLN A 520 12.04 -10.52 -19.87
N LEU A 521 12.07 -9.21 -19.65
CA LEU A 521 10.99 -8.31 -20.06
C LEU A 521 10.98 -8.07 -21.58
N ASP A 522 12.13 -8.14 -22.24
CA ASP A 522 12.27 -8.03 -23.70
C ASP A 522 11.87 -9.31 -24.44
N ASP A 523 11.76 -10.46 -23.75
CA ASP A 523 11.23 -11.70 -24.30
C ASP A 523 9.71 -11.77 -24.13
N PRO A 524 8.90 -11.61 -25.21
CA PRO A 524 7.45 -11.61 -25.13
C PRO A 524 6.83 -12.95 -24.68
N LEU A 525 7.61 -14.03 -24.71
CA LEU A 525 7.17 -15.35 -24.25
C LEU A 525 7.46 -15.57 -22.77
N SER A 526 8.26 -14.73 -22.15
CA SER A 526 8.55 -14.83 -20.73
C SER A 526 7.31 -14.53 -19.89
N ARG A 527 7.20 -15.19 -18.73
CA ARG A 527 6.15 -14.90 -17.75
C ARG A 527 6.14 -13.42 -17.33
N ARG A 528 7.32 -12.83 -17.09
CA ARG A 528 7.44 -11.44 -16.63
C ARG A 528 6.93 -10.46 -17.68
N SER A 529 7.30 -10.64 -18.95
CA SER A 529 6.84 -9.81 -20.06
C SER A 529 5.32 -9.87 -20.22
N GLN A 530 4.75 -11.09 -20.21
CA GLN A 530 3.31 -11.28 -20.35
C GLN A 530 2.51 -10.66 -19.20
N ILE A 531 2.98 -10.79 -17.95
CA ILE A 531 2.30 -10.21 -16.79
C ILE A 531 2.45 -8.69 -16.80
N LEU A 532 3.66 -8.14 -16.97
CA LEU A 532 3.89 -6.70 -16.98
C LEU A 532 3.05 -6.02 -18.07
N SER A 533 3.04 -6.56 -19.28
CA SER A 533 2.26 -6.00 -20.40
C SER A 533 0.78 -5.88 -20.05
N ARG A 534 0.16 -6.96 -19.56
CA ARG A 534 -1.26 -6.96 -19.18
C ARG A 534 -1.56 -6.08 -17.96
N TYR A 535 -0.65 -6.07 -17.00
CA TYR A 535 -0.78 -5.21 -15.81
C TYR A 535 -0.79 -3.73 -16.20
N LEU A 536 0.16 -3.31 -17.05
CA LEU A 536 0.24 -1.94 -17.56
C LEU A 536 -0.98 -1.56 -18.39
N GLN A 537 -1.54 -2.46 -19.18
CA GLN A 537 -2.78 -2.24 -19.93
C GLN A 537 -3.95 -1.94 -18.99
N LEU A 538 -4.15 -2.76 -17.94
CA LEU A 538 -5.19 -2.54 -16.94
C LEU A 538 -5.00 -1.21 -16.20
N LEU A 539 -3.77 -0.86 -15.82
CA LEU A 539 -3.43 0.40 -15.17
C LEU A 539 -3.71 1.62 -16.07
N HIS A 540 -3.38 1.53 -17.37
CA HIS A 540 -3.66 2.59 -18.33
C HIS A 540 -5.17 2.80 -18.52
N ILE A 541 -5.96 1.71 -18.62
CA ILE A 541 -7.42 1.79 -18.69
C ILE A 541 -7.95 2.43 -17.40
N ARG A 542 -7.51 1.96 -16.23
CA ARG A 542 -7.95 2.54 -14.95
C ARG A 542 -7.68 4.04 -14.88
N ARG A 543 -6.50 4.47 -15.31
CA ARG A 543 -6.10 5.88 -15.27
C ARG A 543 -6.91 6.76 -16.23
N SER A 544 -7.25 6.23 -17.40
CA SER A 544 -7.94 6.98 -18.47
C SER A 544 -9.47 6.96 -18.33
N GLU A 545 -10.02 5.97 -17.58
CA GLU A 545 -11.46 5.76 -17.52
C GLU A 545 -12.05 6.38 -16.23
N PRO A 546 -12.88 7.43 -16.35
CA PRO A 546 -13.47 8.12 -15.18
C PRO A 546 -14.23 7.19 -14.24
N ALA A 547 -14.91 6.18 -14.76
CA ALA A 547 -15.64 5.22 -13.94
C ALA A 547 -14.73 4.37 -13.02
N LEU A 548 -13.44 4.21 -13.37
CA LEU A 548 -12.49 3.42 -12.59
C LEU A 548 -11.65 4.27 -11.62
N GLN A 549 -11.87 5.57 -11.55
CA GLN A 549 -11.16 6.45 -10.62
C GLN A 549 -11.50 6.12 -9.16
N THR A 550 -10.65 6.60 -8.25
CA THR A 550 -10.68 6.26 -6.82
C THR A 550 -12.02 6.58 -6.16
N THR A 551 -12.57 7.75 -6.47
CA THR A 551 -13.80 8.29 -5.85
C THR A 551 -15.08 7.80 -6.53
N SER A 552 -14.99 7.20 -7.73
CA SER A 552 -16.16 6.66 -8.43
C SER A 552 -16.82 5.54 -7.63
N ALA A 553 -18.14 5.57 -7.51
CA ALA A 553 -18.89 4.60 -6.73
C ALA A 553 -18.80 3.19 -7.32
N GLN A 554 -19.00 2.18 -6.47
CA GLN A 554 -19.07 0.78 -6.89
C GLN A 554 -20.40 0.15 -6.44
N LYS A 555 -20.86 -0.82 -7.23
CA LYS A 555 -21.98 -1.68 -6.91
C LYS A 555 -21.68 -3.09 -7.40
N VAL A 556 -21.81 -4.08 -6.53
CA VAL A 556 -21.79 -5.49 -6.95
C VAL A 556 -23.13 -5.83 -7.58
N LEU A 557 -23.12 -6.48 -8.72
CA LEU A 557 -24.31 -6.96 -9.41
C LEU A 557 -24.43 -8.48 -9.25
N ASP A 558 -25.68 -8.98 -9.28
CA ASP A 558 -25.93 -10.41 -9.39
C ASP A 558 -25.63 -10.88 -10.80
N SER A 559 -24.57 -11.67 -10.94
CA SER A 559 -24.19 -12.25 -12.23
C SER A 559 -25.05 -13.45 -12.65
N GLY A 560 -25.87 -13.98 -11.74
CA GLY A 560 -26.59 -15.25 -11.91
C GLY A 560 -25.65 -16.49 -11.87
N CYS A 561 -24.36 -16.29 -11.57
CA CYS A 561 -23.33 -17.34 -11.57
C CYS A 561 -22.32 -17.09 -10.45
N THR A 562 -22.15 -18.01 -9.51
CA THR A 562 -21.20 -17.89 -8.40
C THR A 562 -19.74 -17.85 -8.87
N GLY A 563 -19.45 -18.39 -10.05
CA GLY A 563 -18.10 -18.38 -10.66
C GLY A 563 -17.72 -17.04 -11.29
N VAL A 564 -18.55 -16.01 -11.26
CA VAL A 564 -18.28 -14.72 -11.89
C VAL A 564 -18.54 -13.57 -10.92
N LEU A 565 -17.52 -12.77 -10.67
CA LEU A 565 -17.68 -11.46 -10.02
C LEU A 565 -18.14 -10.42 -11.04
N ALA A 566 -19.27 -9.76 -10.78
CA ALA A 566 -19.77 -8.63 -11.56
C ALA A 566 -19.75 -7.35 -10.73
N LEU A 567 -18.94 -6.38 -11.15
CA LEU A 567 -18.74 -5.12 -10.43
C LEU A 567 -19.04 -3.94 -11.35
N LEU A 568 -20.05 -3.14 -11.00
CA LEU A 568 -20.38 -1.91 -11.69
C LEU A 568 -19.64 -0.73 -11.05
N ARG A 569 -18.93 0.04 -11.88
CA ARG A 569 -18.29 1.31 -11.49
C ARG A 569 -19.07 2.47 -12.07
N ILE A 570 -19.40 3.43 -11.22
CA ILE A 570 -20.30 4.55 -11.52
C ILE A 570 -19.55 5.84 -11.27
N PRO A 571 -19.18 6.59 -12.34
CA PRO A 571 -18.50 7.87 -12.18
C PRO A 571 -19.44 8.94 -11.65
N PRO A 572 -18.94 10.03 -11.05
CA PRO A 572 -19.73 11.22 -10.83
C PRO A 572 -20.21 11.75 -12.20
N ALA A 573 -21.53 12.02 -12.32
CA ALA A 573 -22.19 12.32 -13.59
C ALA A 573 -21.58 13.52 -14.38
N PRO A 574 -21.73 13.61 -15.72
CA PRO A 574 -22.40 12.69 -16.63
C PRO A 574 -21.41 11.87 -17.50
N SER A 575 -20.97 10.75 -17.02
CA SER A 575 -20.02 9.89 -17.73
C SER A 575 -20.54 8.44 -17.80
N SER A 576 -20.00 7.66 -18.75
CA SER A 576 -20.38 6.26 -18.93
C SER A 576 -19.96 5.39 -17.73
N VAL A 577 -20.84 4.46 -17.35
CA VAL A 577 -20.50 3.43 -16.35
C VAL A 577 -19.61 2.36 -16.98
N VAL A 578 -18.85 1.64 -16.15
CA VAL A 578 -18.05 0.47 -16.54
C VAL A 578 -18.48 -0.74 -15.72
N LEU A 579 -18.85 -1.81 -16.40
CA LEU A 579 -19.11 -3.11 -15.83
C LEU A 579 -17.87 -4.01 -15.95
N CYS A 580 -17.32 -4.42 -14.81
CA CYS A 580 -16.19 -5.32 -14.73
C CYS A 580 -16.71 -6.74 -14.45
N LEU A 581 -16.41 -7.68 -15.34
CA LEU A 581 -16.75 -9.10 -15.20
C LEU A 581 -15.46 -9.90 -15.10
N VAL A 582 -15.36 -10.75 -14.08
CA VAL A 582 -14.20 -11.61 -13.86
C VAL A 582 -14.67 -13.03 -13.59
N ASN A 583 -14.33 -13.94 -14.48
CA ASN A 583 -14.52 -15.37 -14.28
C ASN A 583 -13.41 -15.90 -13.36
N VAL A 584 -13.77 -16.40 -12.18
CA VAL A 584 -12.83 -16.90 -11.18
C VAL A 584 -12.62 -18.42 -11.27
N THR A 585 -13.12 -19.04 -12.33
CA THR A 585 -13.12 -20.50 -12.49
C THR A 585 -12.24 -20.97 -13.65
N ALA A 586 -11.86 -22.24 -13.61
CA ALA A 586 -11.09 -22.90 -14.67
C ALA A 586 -11.94 -23.31 -15.89
N THR A 587 -13.23 -22.96 -15.92
CA THR A 587 -14.16 -23.29 -17.02
C THR A 587 -14.81 -22.03 -17.57
N SER A 588 -15.25 -22.09 -18.84
CA SER A 588 -16.04 -21.00 -19.42
C SER A 588 -17.37 -20.84 -18.67
N GLN A 589 -17.78 -19.60 -18.47
CA GLN A 589 -19.05 -19.25 -17.85
C GLN A 589 -19.96 -18.51 -18.83
N ILE A 590 -21.24 -18.80 -18.77
CA ILE A 590 -22.26 -18.18 -19.62
C ILE A 590 -23.19 -17.36 -18.72
N LEU A 591 -23.35 -16.08 -19.04
CA LEU A 591 -24.19 -15.14 -18.30
C LEU A 591 -25.38 -14.68 -19.16
N ASP A 592 -26.53 -14.52 -18.53
CA ASP A 592 -27.69 -13.85 -19.15
C ASP A 592 -27.43 -12.33 -19.18
N SER A 593 -27.25 -11.78 -20.39
CA SER A 593 -26.94 -10.36 -20.55
C SER A 593 -28.13 -9.45 -20.21
N GLU A 594 -29.37 -9.89 -20.40
CA GLU A 594 -30.58 -9.10 -20.06
C GLU A 594 -30.72 -8.99 -18.54
N HIS A 595 -30.50 -10.10 -17.82
CA HIS A 595 -30.48 -10.09 -16.36
C HIS A 595 -29.41 -9.15 -15.82
N LEU A 596 -28.21 -9.22 -16.40
CA LEU A 596 -27.05 -8.43 -15.92
C LEU A 596 -27.21 -6.94 -16.23
N PHE A 597 -27.52 -6.59 -17.48
CA PHE A 597 -27.65 -5.18 -17.91
C PHE A 597 -28.90 -4.51 -17.34
N GLY A 598 -29.97 -5.27 -17.03
CA GLY A 598 -31.17 -4.77 -16.38
C GLY A 598 -30.95 -4.21 -14.97
N GLN A 599 -29.83 -4.55 -14.31
CA GLN A 599 -29.45 -4.06 -12.98
C GLN A 599 -28.66 -2.74 -13.03
N VAL A 600 -28.20 -2.31 -14.23
CA VAL A 600 -27.44 -1.08 -14.41
C VAL A 600 -28.40 0.12 -14.35
N PRO A 601 -28.12 1.16 -13.53
CA PRO A 601 -28.96 2.36 -13.45
C PRO A 601 -29.14 2.99 -14.83
N ALA A 602 -30.36 3.29 -15.19
CA ALA A 602 -30.79 3.56 -16.56
C ALA A 602 -30.05 4.71 -17.26
N ALA A 603 -29.40 4.34 -18.35
CA ALA A 603 -29.37 5.17 -19.54
C ALA A 603 -30.45 4.68 -20.53
N GLY A 604 -31.73 4.59 -20.08
CA GLY A 604 -32.84 4.10 -20.88
C GLY A 604 -33.10 2.58 -20.76
N SER A 605 -34.27 2.12 -21.21
CA SER A 605 -34.72 0.73 -21.18
C SER A 605 -34.04 -0.22 -22.17
N ASP A 606 -32.98 0.23 -22.87
CA ASP A 606 -32.28 -0.56 -23.89
C ASP A 606 -31.10 -1.31 -23.28
N THR A 607 -31.26 -2.60 -23.07
CA THR A 607 -30.27 -3.55 -22.58
C THR A 607 -29.43 -4.19 -23.68
N SER A 608 -29.50 -3.66 -24.92
CA SER A 608 -28.84 -4.23 -26.08
C SER A 608 -27.31 -4.33 -25.92
N PRO A 609 -26.68 -5.46 -26.22
CA PRO A 609 -25.22 -5.63 -26.22
C PRO A 609 -24.48 -4.61 -27.09
N SER A 610 -25.10 -4.08 -28.14
CA SER A 610 -24.50 -3.08 -29.04
C SER A 610 -24.16 -1.74 -28.35
N ARG A 611 -24.71 -1.49 -27.16
CA ARG A 611 -24.40 -0.31 -26.34
C ARG A 611 -23.18 -0.47 -25.43
N TRP A 612 -22.51 -1.60 -25.49
CA TRP A 612 -21.36 -1.88 -24.62
C TRP A 612 -20.09 -2.07 -25.45
N GLN A 613 -19.05 -1.35 -25.09
CA GLN A 613 -17.72 -1.47 -25.67
C GLN A 613 -16.80 -2.17 -24.69
N ASN A 614 -16.14 -3.25 -25.09
CA ASN A 614 -15.09 -3.87 -24.30
C ASN A 614 -13.82 -3.01 -24.38
N LEU A 615 -13.39 -2.45 -23.24
CA LEU A 615 -12.18 -1.62 -23.14
C LEU A 615 -10.89 -2.44 -23.31
N LEU A 616 -10.95 -3.78 -23.16
CA LEU A 616 -9.85 -4.70 -23.37
C LEU A 616 -9.78 -5.24 -24.80
N ALA A 617 -10.72 -4.87 -25.68
CA ALA A 617 -10.72 -5.30 -27.05
C ALA A 617 -9.48 -4.78 -27.80
N GLY A 618 -8.74 -5.69 -28.43
CA GLY A 618 -7.52 -5.37 -29.18
C GLY A 618 -6.23 -5.36 -28.36
N TYR A 619 -6.30 -5.60 -27.05
CA TYR A 619 -5.11 -5.86 -26.25
C TYR A 619 -4.77 -7.35 -26.24
N ASP A 620 -3.47 -7.65 -26.44
CA ASP A 620 -2.98 -9.02 -26.43
C ASP A 620 -3.13 -9.64 -25.03
N GLY A 621 -3.52 -10.92 -25.02
CA GLY A 621 -3.61 -11.71 -23.79
C GLY A 621 -4.91 -11.56 -22.99
N PHE A 622 -5.88 -10.77 -23.46
CA PHE A 622 -7.23 -10.77 -22.90
C PHE A 622 -8.19 -11.50 -23.84
N ALA A 623 -9.05 -12.34 -23.26
CA ALA A 623 -10.07 -13.05 -24.02
C ALA A 623 -11.05 -12.06 -24.64
N GLN A 624 -11.44 -12.32 -25.89
CA GLN A 624 -12.50 -11.57 -26.52
C GLN A 624 -13.84 -11.94 -25.86
N VAL A 625 -14.70 -10.95 -25.69
CA VAL A 625 -16.09 -11.19 -25.27
C VAL A 625 -16.87 -11.69 -26.48
N GLU A 626 -17.54 -12.80 -26.31
CA GLU A 626 -18.48 -13.29 -27.30
C GLU A 626 -19.90 -13.01 -26.79
N PHE A 627 -20.67 -12.26 -27.59
CA PHE A 627 -22.10 -12.09 -27.39
C PHE A 627 -22.81 -13.05 -28.30
N HIS A 628 -23.48 -14.04 -27.74
CA HIS A 628 -24.28 -14.99 -28.46
C HIS A 628 -25.77 -14.64 -28.37
N THR A 629 -26.48 -14.81 -29.46
CA THR A 629 -27.94 -14.76 -29.47
C THR A 629 -28.43 -16.12 -29.96
N PRO A 630 -28.66 -17.08 -29.03
CA PRO A 630 -29.22 -18.40 -29.36
C PRO A 630 -30.58 -18.29 -30.07
N SER A 631 -31.04 -19.40 -30.65
CA SER A 631 -32.31 -19.46 -31.37
C SER A 631 -33.55 -19.16 -30.53
N ASP A 632 -33.45 -19.17 -29.21
CA ASP A 632 -34.49 -18.79 -28.26
C ASP A 632 -34.59 -17.26 -28.02
N GLY A 633 -33.68 -16.47 -28.65
CA GLY A 633 -33.70 -15.02 -28.63
C GLY A 633 -33.06 -14.38 -27.39
N ARG A 634 -32.50 -15.14 -26.44
CA ARG A 634 -31.78 -14.60 -25.28
C ARG A 634 -30.36 -14.19 -25.67
N SER A 635 -29.91 -13.05 -25.18
CA SER A 635 -28.52 -12.63 -25.39
C SER A 635 -27.63 -13.13 -24.25
N GLU A 636 -26.53 -13.80 -24.59
CA GLU A 636 -25.59 -14.40 -23.65
C GLU A 636 -24.21 -13.74 -23.76
N ILE A 637 -23.52 -13.65 -22.61
CA ILE A 637 -22.11 -13.27 -22.53
C ILE A 637 -21.31 -14.51 -22.14
N VAL A 638 -20.36 -14.90 -22.99
CA VAL A 638 -19.46 -16.03 -22.72
C VAL A 638 -18.11 -15.51 -22.22
N LEU A 639 -17.71 -15.93 -21.03
CA LEU A 639 -16.43 -15.61 -20.42
C LEU A 639 -15.53 -16.85 -20.44
N ALA A 640 -14.38 -16.76 -21.07
CA ALA A 640 -13.36 -17.81 -21.02
C ALA A 640 -12.89 -18.11 -19.57
N PRO A 641 -12.22 -19.25 -19.33
CA PRO A 641 -11.58 -19.52 -18.03
C PRO A 641 -10.69 -18.35 -17.61
N TYR A 642 -10.86 -17.87 -16.38
CA TYR A 642 -10.16 -16.71 -15.82
C TYR A 642 -10.30 -15.44 -16.69
N GLY A 643 -11.33 -15.35 -17.53
CA GLY A 643 -11.58 -14.24 -18.43
C GLY A 643 -11.91 -12.96 -17.67
N VAL A 644 -11.34 -11.85 -18.13
CA VAL A 644 -11.58 -10.50 -17.63
C VAL A 644 -12.19 -9.65 -18.74
N VAL A 645 -13.25 -8.92 -18.42
CA VAL A 645 -13.96 -8.07 -19.36
C VAL A 645 -14.32 -6.75 -18.69
N LEU A 646 -14.03 -5.65 -19.37
CA LEU A 646 -14.38 -4.29 -18.95
C LEU A 646 -15.31 -3.67 -19.97
N LEU A 647 -16.62 -3.70 -19.69
CA LEU A 647 -17.65 -3.18 -20.59
C LEU A 647 -18.00 -1.74 -20.23
N LYS A 648 -17.70 -0.81 -21.11
CA LYS A 648 -18.11 0.59 -21.01
C LYS A 648 -19.44 0.78 -21.73
N GLN A 649 -20.39 1.39 -21.06
CA GLN A 649 -21.67 1.74 -21.68
C GLN A 649 -21.49 2.92 -22.64
N CYS A 650 -21.92 2.77 -23.90
CA CYS A 650 -21.96 3.85 -24.86
C CYS A 650 -23.19 4.73 -24.61
N LEU A 651 -23.01 6.04 -24.41
CA LEU A 651 -24.05 7.02 -24.20
C LEU A 651 -24.76 7.41 -25.51
#